data_dc4ec5cea48a2925a5ad3f8528d1deb3
#
_entry.id   dc4ec5cea48a2925a5ad3f8528d1deb3
#
_cell.length_a   1.000
_cell.length_b   1.000
_cell.length_c   1.000
_cell.angle_alpha   90.00
_cell.angle_beta   90.00
_cell.angle_gamma   90.00
#
_symmetry.space_group_name_H-M   'P 1'
#
loop_
_entity.id
_entity.type
_entity.pdbx_description
1 polymer ?
#
loop_
_entity_poly.entity_id
_entity_poly.type
_entity_poly.pdbx_seq_one_letter_code
_entity_poly.pdbx_strand_id
1 'polypeptide(L)'
;MRVLLLMRGVPGCGKSTFIKEQGLEPYVLSADALRLLYASPVMDKTGKWCISQRNDKLVWPLLLKALEERMKRGCFTVVDATNIRGRDLSNYKKLAQEHKYRVYVVDFTDLPIAEAKRRNRMREEYKQVPDFVIDRMYTQLKDNQVPSGITVLKPEEIDKVWYTPKDLSNYKKIVHIGDIHGCYKPLAEYLGEIDPENYYILLGDYLDRGRENAQVMELMLKLSAMENVTVLEGNHEINLRDYGLPDGASSREFRLQTAEELAKAGLTRKAVYGFYRKLGQCFLYTYHGKKVLVTHGGLAKMPENLTLVATAEMIYGTGEYEDGLDVDINFAELAQENEYQVHGHRNFEGVPVQVNEHCFNLDGGVELGSQLRVLELTEDGFSTVVIGNALEYAPRVKTNKDIVVNNNPQTIHELLESFSGNPYIKERSFGSISSFNFSREAFYNKAWDDITCRARGLFIDRAQEKIVARSYDKFFNLEERPETRLRALRENLVFPVKAYVKVNGFLGIVGYDNAKKQMIVTSKGDMLGLYAKIFYHTLAQQLKEKMPELEAFVRDNNCSVIFECVEPFKDPHIIEYARPHVVLLEIIENDMAFKHRSYKELCALAEKLGVEVKELAYTLNSWDEFYKWFKTCMKSDYLYDGEHIEGFVIEDENHFMTKIKLDYYSKWKKLRQVADTTLRHGAIKAKWQLGDDESKDFYKWLREKVYPLRQSDGTYAFATDIISLRKMFLKDC
;
A
#
# COMPACT_ATOMS: atom_id res chain seq x y z
N MET A 1 -4.68 16.83 13.74
CA MET A 1 -5.06 18.27 13.62
C MET A 1 -4.48 18.84 12.33
N ARG A 2 -5.33 19.23 11.38
CA ARG A 2 -4.96 19.62 10.02
C ARG A 2 -5.02 21.15 9.90
N VAL A 3 -3.89 21.78 9.63
CA VAL A 3 -3.78 23.25 9.60
C VAL A 3 -3.22 23.74 8.26
N LEU A 4 -3.88 24.73 7.69
CA LEU A 4 -3.41 25.54 6.58
C LEU A 4 -3.17 26.97 7.05
N LEU A 5 -1.93 27.44 6.91
CA LEU A 5 -1.52 28.79 7.27
C LEU A 5 -1.30 29.63 6.00
N LEU A 6 -2.03 30.72 5.85
CA LEU A 6 -1.96 31.62 4.71
C LEU A 6 -1.29 32.95 5.13
N MET A 7 -0.16 33.29 4.51
CA MET A 7 0.49 34.57 4.73
C MET A 7 -0.27 35.65 3.96
N ARG A 8 -0.63 36.80 4.58
CA ARG A 8 -1.35 37.88 3.94
C ARG A 8 -0.63 39.20 4.12
N GLY A 9 -0.30 39.91 3.01
CA GLY A 9 0.36 41.22 3.05
C GLY A 9 1.15 41.51 1.79
N VAL A 10 1.51 42.79 1.62
CA VAL A 10 2.28 43.29 0.46
C VAL A 10 3.73 42.77 0.46
N PRO A 11 4.45 42.82 -0.67
CA PRO A 11 5.90 42.59 -0.69
C PRO A 11 6.64 43.52 0.31
N GLY A 12 7.61 42.93 1.04
CA GLY A 12 8.37 43.68 2.06
C GLY A 12 7.69 43.78 3.44
N CYS A 13 6.48 43.24 3.65
CA CYS A 13 5.82 43.32 4.96
C CYS A 13 6.38 42.34 6.04
N GLY A 14 7.33 41.45 5.69
CA GLY A 14 7.99 40.56 6.68
C GLY A 14 7.56 39.10 6.65
N LYS A 15 6.68 38.68 5.73
CA LYS A 15 6.19 37.27 5.65
C LYS A 15 7.30 36.23 5.64
N SER A 16 8.26 36.31 4.74
CA SER A 16 9.33 35.37 4.60
C SER A 16 10.31 35.36 5.78
N THR A 17 10.50 36.53 6.42
CA THR A 17 11.27 36.69 7.66
C THR A 17 10.57 35.95 8.79
N PHE A 18 9.27 36.15 8.97
CA PHE A 18 8.45 35.46 9.95
C PHE A 18 8.48 33.93 9.76
N ILE A 19 8.32 33.46 8.51
CA ILE A 19 8.40 32.02 8.19
C ILE A 19 9.74 31.45 8.66
N LYS A 20 10.84 32.15 8.42
CA LYS A 20 12.19 31.72 8.82
C LYS A 20 12.37 31.76 10.35
N GLU A 21 11.95 32.84 11.01
CA GLU A 21 12.03 32.97 12.47
C GLU A 21 11.22 31.91 13.22
N GLN A 22 10.10 31.46 12.60
CA GLN A 22 9.28 30.38 13.15
C GLN A 22 9.73 28.97 12.72
N GLY A 23 10.82 28.82 11.96
CA GLY A 23 11.31 27.53 11.46
C GLY A 23 10.34 26.81 10.50
N LEU A 24 9.49 27.58 9.79
CA LEU A 24 8.42 27.03 8.95
C LEU A 24 8.81 26.82 7.48
N GLU A 25 10.06 27.07 7.11
CA GLU A 25 10.55 26.96 5.73
C GLU A 25 10.28 25.57 5.09
N PRO A 26 10.42 24.43 5.77
CA PRO A 26 10.12 23.12 5.18
C PRO A 26 8.64 22.90 4.80
N TYR A 27 7.76 23.69 5.37
CA TYR A 27 6.31 23.55 5.20
C TYR A 27 5.72 24.49 4.14
N VAL A 28 6.55 25.31 3.48
CA VAL A 28 6.11 26.37 2.58
C VAL A 28 5.75 25.87 1.19
N LEU A 29 4.64 26.36 0.66
CA LEU A 29 4.33 26.45 -0.77
C LEU A 29 4.38 27.94 -1.18
N SER A 30 5.39 28.33 -1.97
CA SER A 30 5.61 29.70 -2.41
C SER A 30 5.27 29.88 -3.88
N ALA A 31 4.41 30.88 -4.19
CA ALA A 31 4.10 31.23 -5.56
C ALA A 31 5.32 31.73 -6.32
N ASP A 32 6.22 32.49 -5.66
CA ASP A 32 7.44 33.03 -6.29
C ASP A 32 8.45 31.89 -6.56
N ALA A 33 8.58 30.91 -5.67
CA ALA A 33 9.41 29.73 -5.92
C ALA A 33 8.90 28.92 -7.13
N LEU A 34 7.59 28.76 -7.26
CA LEU A 34 6.99 28.09 -8.43
C LEU A 34 7.17 28.91 -9.72
N ARG A 35 7.15 30.24 -9.68
CA ARG A 35 7.46 31.08 -10.84
C ARG A 35 8.89 30.85 -11.32
N LEU A 36 9.84 30.79 -10.37
CA LEU A 36 11.25 30.54 -10.66
C LEU A 36 11.51 29.11 -11.15
N LEU A 37 10.64 28.16 -10.85
CA LEU A 37 10.70 26.80 -11.41
C LEU A 37 10.37 26.79 -12.91
N TYR A 38 9.44 27.67 -13.36
CA TYR A 38 9.03 27.78 -14.77
C TYR A 38 9.90 28.69 -15.62
N ALA A 39 10.54 29.70 -15.01
CA ALA A 39 11.40 30.64 -15.74
C ALA A 39 12.43 31.27 -14.79
N SER A 40 13.67 31.36 -15.24
CA SER A 40 14.69 32.18 -14.58
C SER A 40 14.24 33.66 -14.47
N PRO A 41 14.87 34.46 -13.59
CA PRO A 41 14.64 35.90 -13.57
C PRO A 41 14.76 36.52 -14.96
N VAL A 42 13.87 37.45 -15.31
CA VAL A 42 13.84 38.13 -16.61
C VAL A 42 14.14 39.61 -16.43
N MET A 43 14.71 40.23 -17.44
CA MET A 43 14.94 41.67 -17.45
C MET A 43 13.65 42.38 -17.84
N ASP A 44 13.25 43.38 -17.05
CA ASP A 44 12.12 44.26 -17.36
C ASP A 44 12.53 45.38 -18.37
N LYS A 45 11.57 46.19 -18.79
CA LYS A 45 11.81 47.28 -19.73
C LYS A 45 12.74 48.42 -19.19
N THR A 46 13.06 48.39 -17.90
CA THR A 46 13.97 49.34 -17.25
C THR A 46 15.37 48.77 -17.04
N GLY A 47 15.60 47.53 -17.49
CA GLY A 47 16.87 46.84 -17.35
C GLY A 47 17.05 46.12 -16.00
N LYS A 48 16.03 46.07 -15.16
CA LYS A 48 16.09 45.36 -13.86
C LYS A 48 15.65 43.92 -13.95
N TRP A 49 16.33 43.06 -13.20
CA TRP A 49 15.92 41.66 -13.04
C TRP A 49 14.63 41.58 -12.19
N CYS A 50 13.68 40.72 -12.62
CA CYS A 50 12.44 40.51 -11.90
C CYS A 50 11.92 39.06 -12.08
N ILE A 51 11.04 38.60 -11.16
CA ILE A 51 10.32 37.36 -11.29
C ILE A 51 9.17 37.52 -12.29
N SER A 52 9.19 36.74 -13.36
CA SER A 52 8.16 36.79 -14.40
C SER A 52 6.82 36.25 -13.91
N GLN A 53 5.73 37.00 -14.16
CA GLN A 53 4.36 36.55 -13.89
C GLN A 53 3.67 35.96 -15.14
N ARG A 54 4.39 35.83 -16.27
CA ARG A 54 3.81 35.36 -17.53
C ARG A 54 3.23 33.92 -17.43
N ASN A 55 3.79 33.10 -16.53
CA ASN A 55 3.40 31.73 -16.31
C ASN A 55 2.36 31.56 -15.17
N ASP A 56 1.75 32.62 -14.66
CA ASP A 56 0.79 32.53 -13.55
C ASP A 56 -0.39 31.59 -13.84
N LYS A 57 -0.78 31.42 -15.11
CA LYS A 57 -1.80 30.44 -15.53
C LYS A 57 -1.39 28.99 -15.24
N LEU A 58 -0.10 28.69 -15.12
CA LEU A 58 0.44 27.37 -14.79
C LEU A 58 0.78 27.28 -13.30
N VAL A 59 1.27 28.36 -12.71
CA VAL A 59 1.73 28.42 -11.31
C VAL A 59 0.60 28.16 -10.32
N TRP A 60 -0.53 28.83 -10.48
CA TRP A 60 -1.63 28.73 -9.52
C TRP A 60 -2.32 27.35 -9.52
N PRO A 61 -2.63 26.72 -10.67
CA PRO A 61 -3.13 25.35 -10.69
C PRO A 61 -2.13 24.36 -10.05
N LEU A 62 -0.82 24.53 -10.30
CA LEU A 62 0.20 23.67 -9.73
C LEU A 62 0.29 23.83 -8.20
N LEU A 63 0.23 25.08 -7.69
CA LEU A 63 0.21 25.36 -6.27
C LEU A 63 -0.98 24.70 -5.59
N LEU A 64 -2.18 24.85 -6.16
CA LEU A 64 -3.40 24.24 -5.62
C LEU A 64 -3.33 22.71 -5.65
N LYS A 65 -2.81 22.12 -6.72
CA LYS A 65 -2.61 20.67 -6.81
C LYS A 65 -1.61 20.17 -5.78
N ALA A 66 -0.48 20.85 -5.61
CA ALA A 66 0.50 20.51 -4.59
C ALA A 66 -0.08 20.65 -3.17
N LEU A 67 -0.89 21.66 -2.93
CA LEU A 67 -1.61 21.87 -1.68
C LEU A 67 -2.60 20.72 -1.41
N GLU A 68 -3.38 20.33 -2.42
CA GLU A 68 -4.32 19.20 -2.31
C GLU A 68 -3.60 17.90 -1.97
N GLU A 69 -2.48 17.60 -2.63
CA GLU A 69 -1.69 16.38 -2.32
C GLU A 69 -1.11 16.41 -0.90
N ARG A 70 -0.68 17.58 -0.40
CA ARG A 70 -0.29 17.74 1.01
C ARG A 70 -1.50 17.55 1.95
N MET A 71 -2.67 18.06 1.58
CA MET A 71 -3.89 17.93 2.38
C MET A 71 -4.38 16.48 2.47
N LYS A 72 -4.24 15.68 1.41
CA LYS A 72 -4.54 14.24 1.43
C LYS A 72 -3.69 13.49 2.46
N ARG A 73 -2.46 13.92 2.68
CA ARG A 73 -1.56 13.37 3.71
C ARG A 73 -1.74 14.01 5.09
N GLY A 74 -2.56 15.06 5.19
CA GLY A 74 -2.75 15.80 6.42
C GLY A 74 -1.55 16.65 6.84
N CYS A 75 -0.72 17.10 5.90
CA CYS A 75 0.49 17.88 6.19
C CYS A 75 0.13 19.32 6.61
N PHE A 76 0.77 19.81 7.67
CA PHE A 76 0.81 21.24 7.94
C PHE A 76 1.40 21.97 6.73
N THR A 77 0.77 23.05 6.30
CA THR A 77 1.22 23.77 5.10
C THR A 77 1.09 25.28 5.27
N VAL A 78 2.14 26.00 4.88
CA VAL A 78 2.18 27.47 4.79
C VAL A 78 2.11 27.86 3.31
N VAL A 79 1.16 28.73 2.94
CA VAL A 79 1.13 29.32 1.59
C VAL A 79 1.70 30.74 1.66
N ASP A 80 2.93 30.88 1.14
CA ASP A 80 3.61 32.18 1.01
C ASP A 80 3.22 32.87 -0.32
N ALA A 81 2.20 33.69 -0.22
CA ALA A 81 1.71 34.57 -1.29
C ALA A 81 1.18 35.85 -0.68
N THR A 82 0.79 36.83 -1.51
CA THR A 82 0.22 38.07 -1.01
C THR A 82 -1.21 37.94 -0.48
N ASN A 83 -1.95 36.93 -0.97
CA ASN A 83 -3.31 36.54 -0.54
C ASN A 83 -4.27 37.75 -0.39
N ILE A 84 -4.29 38.60 -1.42
CA ILE A 84 -4.99 39.92 -1.39
C ILE A 84 -6.50 39.71 -1.53
N ARG A 85 -6.94 38.87 -2.47
CA ARG A 85 -8.34 38.81 -2.87
C ARG A 85 -9.11 37.77 -2.03
N GLY A 86 -10.27 38.21 -1.51
CA GLY A 86 -11.16 37.30 -0.76
C GLY A 86 -11.58 36.06 -1.55
N ARG A 87 -11.71 36.15 -2.89
CA ARG A 87 -11.99 35.00 -3.76
C ARG A 87 -10.89 33.93 -3.71
N ASP A 88 -9.62 34.36 -3.68
CA ASP A 88 -8.51 33.41 -3.65
C ASP A 88 -8.48 32.70 -2.29
N LEU A 89 -8.73 33.42 -1.20
CA LEU A 89 -8.88 32.83 0.14
C LEU A 89 -10.08 31.89 0.22
N SER A 90 -11.18 32.19 -0.48
CA SER A 90 -12.35 31.29 -0.55
C SER A 90 -12.04 29.95 -1.24
N ASN A 91 -11.16 29.94 -2.26
CA ASN A 91 -10.72 28.70 -2.91
C ASN A 91 -9.93 27.80 -1.94
N TYR A 92 -9.01 28.37 -1.17
CA TYR A 92 -8.29 27.64 -0.12
C TYR A 92 -9.24 27.10 0.95
N LYS A 93 -10.22 27.92 1.37
CA LYS A 93 -11.22 27.50 2.36
C LYS A 93 -12.05 26.30 1.86
N LYS A 94 -12.49 26.34 0.59
CA LYS A 94 -13.25 25.23 0.01
C LYS A 94 -12.45 23.93 0.05
N LEU A 95 -11.21 23.96 -0.46
CA LEU A 95 -10.32 22.79 -0.46
C LEU A 95 -10.04 22.30 0.99
N ALA A 96 -9.80 23.24 1.90
CA ALA A 96 -9.59 22.93 3.32
C ALA A 96 -10.79 22.24 3.98
N GLN A 97 -12.01 22.64 3.62
CA GLN A 97 -13.24 22.01 4.13
C GLN A 97 -13.38 20.55 3.67
N GLU A 98 -13.03 20.25 2.41
CA GLU A 98 -13.05 18.91 1.85
C GLU A 98 -12.10 17.95 2.59
N HIS A 99 -10.95 18.47 3.06
CA HIS A 99 -9.92 17.71 3.77
C HIS A 99 -9.89 17.92 5.29
N LYS A 100 -10.91 18.56 5.88
CA LYS A 100 -11.02 18.75 7.34
C LYS A 100 -9.93 19.65 7.93
N TYR A 101 -9.44 20.65 7.17
CA TYR A 101 -8.42 21.60 7.63
C TYR A 101 -9.04 22.82 8.31
N ARG A 102 -8.33 23.32 9.32
CA ARG A 102 -8.52 24.66 9.86
C ARG A 102 -7.65 25.63 9.06
N VAL A 103 -8.24 26.77 8.66
CA VAL A 103 -7.54 27.79 7.89
C VAL A 103 -7.28 29.00 8.76
N TYR A 104 -6.02 29.38 8.83
CA TYR A 104 -5.55 30.58 9.50
C TYR A 104 -4.92 31.51 8.49
N VAL A 105 -5.14 32.80 8.67
CA VAL A 105 -4.44 33.87 7.94
C VAL A 105 -3.57 34.65 8.93
N VAL A 106 -2.26 34.66 8.70
CA VAL A 106 -1.35 35.58 9.40
C VAL A 106 -1.29 36.90 8.62
N ASP A 107 -1.84 37.92 9.21
CA ASP A 107 -2.05 39.24 8.55
C ASP A 107 -0.99 40.24 8.93
N PHE A 108 -0.26 40.74 7.91
CA PHE A 108 0.81 41.73 8.02
C PHE A 108 0.35 43.13 7.53
N THR A 109 -0.96 43.36 7.39
CA THR A 109 -1.48 44.60 6.82
C THR A 109 -1.36 45.85 7.74
N ASP A 110 -1.08 45.63 9.04
CA ASP A 110 -0.85 46.72 9.99
C ASP A 110 0.51 47.42 9.77
N LEU A 111 1.45 46.79 9.04
CA LEU A 111 2.75 47.43 8.75
C LEU A 111 2.55 48.65 7.85
N PRO A 112 3.08 49.82 8.22
CA PRO A 112 3.02 51.02 7.37
C PRO A 112 3.61 50.78 5.99
N ILE A 113 2.92 51.23 4.93
CA ILE A 113 3.34 50.99 3.54
C ILE A 113 4.73 51.53 3.23
N ALA A 114 5.10 52.67 3.85
CA ALA A 114 6.44 53.28 3.71
C ALA A 114 7.55 52.31 4.17
N GLU A 115 7.31 51.59 5.27
CA GLU A 115 8.24 50.60 5.80
C GLU A 115 8.29 49.36 4.92
N ALA A 116 7.17 48.92 4.42
CA ALA A 116 7.13 47.79 3.47
C ALA A 116 7.95 48.13 2.20
N LYS A 117 7.81 49.30 1.64
CA LYS A 117 8.61 49.79 0.49
C LYS A 117 10.09 49.88 0.83
N ARG A 118 10.45 50.41 2.00
CA ARG A 118 11.84 50.47 2.46
C ARG A 118 12.46 49.09 2.52
N ARG A 119 11.80 48.12 3.15
CA ARG A 119 12.24 46.74 3.24
C ARG A 119 12.29 46.05 1.88
N ASN A 120 11.33 46.31 0.98
CA ASN A 120 11.32 45.77 -0.35
C ASN A 120 12.56 46.17 -1.18
N ARG A 121 13.05 47.42 -1.02
CA ARG A 121 14.27 47.89 -1.68
C ARG A 121 15.55 47.24 -1.17
N MET A 122 15.51 46.61 0.03
CA MET A 122 16.64 45.87 0.63
C MET A 122 16.71 44.42 0.17
N ARG A 123 15.70 43.94 -0.57
CA ARG A 123 15.67 42.57 -1.11
C ARG A 123 16.61 42.44 -2.30
N GLU A 124 16.97 41.21 -2.64
CA GLU A 124 17.66 40.88 -3.91
C GLU A 124 16.89 41.52 -5.08
N GLU A 125 17.62 42.07 -6.08
CA GLU A 125 17.03 42.85 -7.16
C GLU A 125 15.83 42.16 -7.81
N TYR A 126 15.97 40.90 -8.18
CA TYR A 126 14.92 40.13 -8.87
C TYR A 126 13.68 39.83 -8.03
N LYS A 127 13.75 40.03 -6.70
CA LYS A 127 12.62 39.90 -5.76
C LYS A 127 11.98 41.26 -5.45
N GLN A 128 12.55 42.37 -5.91
CA GLN A 128 11.99 43.69 -5.66
C GLN A 128 10.74 43.90 -6.52
N VAL A 129 9.73 44.53 -5.93
CA VAL A 129 8.50 44.89 -6.61
C VAL A 129 8.42 46.39 -6.72
N PRO A 130 8.04 46.99 -7.89
CA PRO A 130 7.91 48.41 -8.06
C PRO A 130 6.96 49.05 -7.05
N ASP A 131 7.29 50.22 -6.53
CA ASP A 131 6.54 50.91 -5.49
C ASP A 131 5.05 51.14 -5.84
N PHE A 132 4.76 51.47 -7.11
CA PHE A 132 3.37 51.69 -7.55
C PHE A 132 2.53 50.36 -7.53
N VAL A 133 3.18 49.22 -7.70
CA VAL A 133 2.52 47.89 -7.58
C VAL A 133 2.22 47.62 -6.12
N ILE A 134 3.16 47.95 -5.21
CA ILE A 134 2.95 47.84 -3.76
C ILE A 134 1.80 48.74 -3.30
N ASP A 135 1.71 49.98 -3.79
CA ASP A 135 0.60 50.87 -3.49
C ASP A 135 -0.75 50.28 -3.89
N ARG A 136 -0.82 49.80 -5.13
CA ARG A 136 -2.04 49.15 -5.62
C ARG A 136 -2.43 47.92 -4.79
N MET A 137 -1.46 47.08 -4.45
CA MET A 137 -1.69 45.88 -3.61
C MET A 137 -2.17 46.28 -2.21
N TYR A 138 -1.59 47.32 -1.62
CA TYR A 138 -1.95 47.80 -0.29
C TYR A 138 -3.40 48.35 -0.24
N THR A 139 -3.80 49.13 -1.25
CA THR A 139 -5.18 49.58 -1.39
C THR A 139 -6.13 48.40 -1.52
N GLN A 140 -5.81 47.43 -2.41
CA GLN A 140 -6.62 46.21 -2.59
C GLN A 140 -6.74 45.41 -1.32
N LEU A 141 -5.69 45.29 -0.50
CA LEU A 141 -5.73 44.58 0.78
C LEU A 141 -6.70 45.22 1.78
N LYS A 142 -6.77 46.53 1.82
CA LYS A 142 -7.71 47.29 2.68
C LYS A 142 -9.17 47.10 2.23
N ASP A 143 -9.40 47.03 0.93
CA ASP A 143 -10.73 46.90 0.34
C ASP A 143 -11.26 45.47 0.38
N ASN A 144 -10.40 44.46 0.52
CA ASN A 144 -10.78 43.06 0.50
C ASN A 144 -10.76 42.48 1.90
N GLN A 145 -11.93 42.06 2.40
CA GLN A 145 -12.05 41.38 3.66
C GLN A 145 -11.69 39.87 3.55
N VAL A 146 -11.22 39.31 4.64
CA VAL A 146 -11.02 37.84 4.76
C VAL A 146 -12.39 37.20 4.90
N PRO A 147 -12.69 36.12 4.11
CA PRO A 147 -13.97 35.44 4.18
C PRO A 147 -14.27 34.90 5.58
N SER A 148 -15.54 34.92 5.99
CA SER A 148 -15.99 34.33 7.25
C SER A 148 -15.56 32.89 7.41
N GLY A 149 -15.30 32.42 8.65
CA GLY A 149 -14.83 31.06 8.93
C GLY A 149 -13.35 30.76 8.58
N ILE A 150 -12.57 31.82 8.29
CA ILE A 150 -11.11 31.82 8.33
C ILE A 150 -10.69 32.63 9.55
N THR A 151 -9.84 32.06 10.39
CA THR A 151 -9.33 32.78 11.58
C THR A 151 -8.18 33.69 11.16
N VAL A 152 -8.29 34.94 11.49
CA VAL A 152 -7.23 35.93 11.23
C VAL A 152 -6.41 36.12 12.50
N LEU A 153 -5.10 36.04 12.37
CA LEU A 153 -4.11 36.18 13.44
C LEU A 153 -3.14 37.30 13.08
N LYS A 154 -2.66 38.01 14.07
CA LYS A 154 -1.44 38.81 13.96
C LYS A 154 -0.20 37.92 14.07
N PRO A 155 0.98 38.33 13.55
CA PRO A 155 2.19 37.51 13.65
C PRO A 155 2.53 37.05 15.08
N GLU A 156 2.34 37.92 16.05
CA GLU A 156 2.56 37.65 17.48
C GLU A 156 1.57 36.68 18.12
N GLU A 157 0.52 36.30 17.41
CA GLU A 157 -0.52 35.35 17.88
C GLU A 157 -0.35 33.92 17.34
N ILE A 158 0.78 33.64 16.70
CA ILE A 158 1.03 32.32 16.05
C ILE A 158 0.89 31.15 17.01
N ASP A 159 1.15 31.35 18.29
CA ASP A 159 1.02 30.31 19.32
C ASP A 159 -0.41 29.75 19.43
N LYS A 160 -1.42 30.50 19.00
CA LYS A 160 -2.81 30.02 18.95
C LYS A 160 -3.04 28.90 17.90
N VAL A 161 -2.08 28.70 17.01
CA VAL A 161 -2.13 27.62 15.99
C VAL A 161 -1.63 26.29 16.54
N TRP A 162 -0.75 26.34 17.54
CA TRP A 162 -0.07 25.16 18.06
C TRP A 162 -0.97 24.31 18.94
N TYR A 163 -0.75 23.00 18.89
CA TYR A 163 -1.47 22.06 19.74
C TYR A 163 -1.01 22.23 21.19
N THR A 164 -1.97 22.34 22.09
CA THR A 164 -1.71 22.42 23.55
C THR A 164 -2.23 21.17 24.22
N PRO A 165 -1.45 20.48 25.05
CA PRO A 165 -1.91 19.35 25.85
C PRO A 165 -3.11 19.74 26.72
N LYS A 166 -4.10 18.82 26.85
CA LYS A 166 -5.23 19.00 27.76
C LYS A 166 -4.87 18.42 29.12
N ASP A 167 -5.08 19.17 30.19
CA ASP A 167 -4.93 18.63 31.55
C ASP A 167 -6.21 17.84 31.93
N LEU A 168 -6.04 16.57 32.28
CA LEU A 168 -7.10 15.65 32.69
C LEU A 168 -7.00 15.23 34.17
N SER A 169 -6.19 15.90 34.98
CA SER A 169 -5.95 15.55 36.39
C SER A 169 -7.20 15.69 37.29
N ASN A 170 -8.27 16.27 36.78
CA ASN A 170 -9.56 16.36 37.44
C ASN A 170 -10.44 15.12 37.31
N TYR A 171 -10.10 14.16 36.42
CA TYR A 171 -10.81 12.89 36.27
C TYR A 171 -10.20 11.81 37.17
N LYS A 172 -11.03 10.89 37.67
CA LYS A 172 -10.56 9.77 38.50
C LYS A 172 -9.74 8.76 37.70
N LYS A 173 -10.12 8.57 36.44
CA LYS A 173 -9.52 7.56 35.56
C LYS A 173 -9.54 8.05 34.11
N ILE A 174 -8.48 7.78 33.39
CA ILE A 174 -8.41 7.95 31.93
C ILE A 174 -8.45 6.57 31.29
N VAL A 175 -9.44 6.33 30.45
CA VAL A 175 -9.67 5.04 29.78
C VAL A 175 -9.34 5.16 28.30
N HIS A 176 -8.45 4.29 27.81
CA HIS A 176 -8.10 4.20 26.40
C HIS A 176 -8.64 2.89 25.83
N ILE A 177 -9.38 2.96 24.74
CA ILE A 177 -10.00 1.80 24.09
C ILE A 177 -9.42 1.66 22.68
N GLY A 178 -8.86 0.49 22.39
CA GLY A 178 -8.22 0.17 21.12
C GLY A 178 -9.21 -0.10 19.99
N ASP A 179 -8.71 -0.75 18.95
CA ASP A 179 -9.42 -1.06 17.70
C ASP A 179 -10.64 -1.93 17.97
N ILE A 180 -11.81 -1.54 17.42
CA ILE A 180 -13.12 -2.13 17.72
C ILE A 180 -13.62 -2.98 16.55
N HIS A 181 -13.43 -2.51 15.33
CA HIS A 181 -13.76 -3.24 14.09
C HIS A 181 -15.14 -3.91 14.11
N GLY A 182 -16.21 -3.16 14.45
CA GLY A 182 -17.58 -3.67 14.42
C GLY A 182 -17.86 -4.80 15.41
N CYS A 183 -17.11 -4.89 16.51
CA CYS A 183 -17.31 -5.86 17.59
C CYS A 183 -17.98 -5.15 18.78
N TYR A 184 -19.30 -5.06 18.75
CA TYR A 184 -20.09 -4.30 19.75
C TYR A 184 -20.07 -4.95 21.13
N LYS A 185 -20.22 -6.28 21.22
CA LYS A 185 -20.39 -6.97 22.51
C LYS A 185 -19.21 -6.79 23.47
N PRO A 186 -17.93 -7.05 23.08
CA PRO A 186 -16.82 -6.82 23.99
C PRO A 186 -16.69 -5.35 24.40
N LEU A 187 -17.04 -4.41 23.49
CA LEU A 187 -17.06 -2.99 23.81
C LEU A 187 -18.16 -2.64 24.84
N ALA A 188 -19.38 -3.13 24.64
CA ALA A 188 -20.50 -2.90 25.53
C ALA A 188 -20.30 -3.57 26.91
N GLU A 189 -19.69 -4.75 26.95
CA GLU A 189 -19.33 -5.46 28.18
C GLU A 189 -18.36 -4.62 29.04
N TYR A 190 -17.35 -3.99 28.40
CA TYR A 190 -16.41 -3.14 29.14
C TYR A 190 -17.05 -1.81 29.57
N LEU A 191 -17.73 -1.12 28.64
CA LEU A 191 -18.17 0.24 28.88
C LEU A 191 -19.29 0.32 29.94
N GLY A 192 -20.27 -0.61 29.91
CA GLY A 192 -21.44 -0.50 30.74
C GLY A 192 -22.14 0.88 30.63
N GLU A 193 -22.38 1.53 31.77
CA GLU A 193 -22.75 2.93 31.83
C GLU A 193 -21.51 3.83 31.89
N ILE A 194 -21.51 4.91 31.12
CA ILE A 194 -20.41 5.88 31.10
C ILE A 194 -20.37 6.67 32.40
N ASP A 195 -19.31 6.52 33.17
CA ASP A 195 -19.07 7.28 34.38
C ASP A 195 -18.58 8.70 34.03
N PRO A 196 -19.26 9.77 34.43
CA PRO A 196 -18.85 11.13 34.15
C PRO A 196 -17.57 11.55 34.92
N GLU A 197 -17.14 10.83 35.92
CA GLU A 197 -15.91 11.09 36.65
C GLU A 197 -14.67 10.52 35.94
N ASN A 198 -14.85 9.72 34.87
CA ASN A 198 -13.78 9.17 34.04
C ASN A 198 -13.73 9.89 32.69
N TYR A 199 -12.56 9.87 32.05
CA TYR A 199 -12.36 10.37 30.69
C TYR A 199 -12.05 9.22 29.75
N TYR A 200 -12.72 9.17 28.60
CA TYR A 200 -12.63 8.06 27.66
C TYR A 200 -11.99 8.52 26.33
N ILE A 201 -11.02 7.76 25.83
CA ILE A 201 -10.31 8.01 24.58
C ILE A 201 -10.42 6.74 23.72
N LEU A 202 -11.10 6.83 22.59
CA LEU A 202 -11.24 5.74 21.63
C LEU A 202 -10.30 5.98 20.46
N LEU A 203 -9.47 5.01 20.13
CA LEU A 203 -8.28 5.18 19.29
C LEU A 203 -8.53 5.16 17.78
N GLY A 204 -9.73 4.77 17.32
CA GLY A 204 -10.07 4.64 15.91
C GLY A 204 -10.44 3.22 15.50
N ASP A 205 -10.59 3.00 14.19
CA ASP A 205 -10.98 1.73 13.59
C ASP A 205 -12.25 1.12 14.22
N TYR A 206 -13.32 1.94 14.23
CA TYR A 206 -14.59 1.56 14.87
C TYR A 206 -15.35 0.50 14.10
N LEU A 207 -15.35 0.57 12.77
CA LEU A 207 -16.15 -0.25 11.88
C LEU A 207 -15.29 -1.11 10.95
N ASP A 208 -15.97 -1.86 10.13
CA ASP A 208 -15.43 -2.86 9.20
C ASP A 208 -14.99 -4.17 9.88
N ARG A 209 -14.92 -5.24 9.12
CA ARG A 209 -14.51 -6.59 9.51
C ARG A 209 -15.46 -7.32 10.46
N GLY A 210 -15.90 -6.70 11.56
CA GLY A 210 -16.89 -7.28 12.50
C GLY A 210 -18.30 -7.30 11.96
N ARG A 211 -19.25 -7.83 12.74
CA ARG A 211 -20.66 -8.07 12.34
C ARG A 211 -21.68 -7.14 12.99
N GLU A 212 -21.25 -6.30 13.89
CA GLU A 212 -22.13 -5.45 14.70
C GLU A 212 -21.83 -3.96 14.40
N ASN A 213 -21.53 -3.65 13.10
CA ASN A 213 -21.13 -2.31 12.68
C ASN A 213 -22.19 -1.25 12.98
N ALA A 214 -23.46 -1.59 12.82
CA ALA A 214 -24.56 -0.66 13.10
C ALA A 214 -24.65 -0.32 14.58
N GLN A 215 -24.56 -1.31 15.47
CA GLN A 215 -24.61 -1.11 16.92
C GLN A 215 -23.41 -0.29 17.40
N VAL A 216 -22.21 -0.57 16.87
CA VAL A 216 -21.01 0.23 17.16
C VAL A 216 -21.22 1.66 16.70
N MET A 217 -21.73 1.88 15.47
CA MET A 217 -21.96 3.24 14.95
C MET A 217 -22.98 4.02 15.78
N GLU A 218 -24.08 3.39 16.20
CA GLU A 218 -25.06 4.01 17.08
C GLU A 218 -24.45 4.43 18.42
N LEU A 219 -23.62 3.57 19.01
CA LEU A 219 -22.89 3.87 20.24
C LEU A 219 -21.90 5.02 20.03
N MET A 220 -21.13 5.00 18.96
CA MET A 220 -20.16 6.06 18.65
C MET A 220 -20.83 7.42 18.43
N LEU A 221 -22.00 7.46 17.81
CA LEU A 221 -22.79 8.70 17.69
C LEU A 221 -23.17 9.28 19.05
N LYS A 222 -23.53 8.43 20.01
CA LYS A 222 -23.85 8.85 21.38
C LYS A 222 -22.60 9.31 22.12
N LEU A 223 -21.55 8.50 22.15
CA LEU A 223 -20.29 8.78 22.85
C LEU A 223 -19.62 10.06 22.34
N SER A 224 -19.60 10.27 21.03
CA SER A 224 -19.00 11.48 20.43
C SER A 224 -19.70 12.79 20.75
N ALA A 225 -20.84 12.75 21.45
CA ALA A 225 -21.56 13.94 21.93
C ALA A 225 -21.25 14.27 23.40
N MET A 226 -20.53 13.40 24.12
CA MET A 226 -20.19 13.57 25.53
C MET A 226 -18.91 14.39 25.69
N GLU A 227 -18.85 15.24 26.73
CA GLU A 227 -17.70 16.13 26.97
C GLU A 227 -16.46 15.39 27.51
N ASN A 228 -16.70 14.27 28.19
CA ASN A 228 -15.64 13.41 28.74
C ASN A 228 -15.23 12.27 27.79
N VAL A 229 -15.54 12.38 26.52
CA VAL A 229 -15.17 11.39 25.49
C VAL A 229 -14.43 12.05 24.34
N THR A 230 -13.30 11.47 23.96
CA THR A 230 -12.56 11.81 22.74
C THR A 230 -12.56 10.61 21.79
N VAL A 231 -12.85 10.85 20.51
CA VAL A 231 -12.84 9.86 19.45
C VAL A 231 -11.79 10.22 18.41
N LEU A 232 -10.89 9.30 18.10
CA LEU A 232 -9.81 9.50 17.12
C LEU A 232 -10.14 8.88 15.77
N GLU A 233 -9.43 9.33 14.75
CA GLU A 233 -9.52 8.85 13.36
C GLU A 233 -8.51 7.71 13.16
N GLY A 234 -8.98 6.48 12.88
CA GLY A 234 -8.16 5.39 12.40
C GLY A 234 -8.14 5.34 10.87
N ASN A 235 -7.45 4.37 10.29
CA ASN A 235 -7.35 4.26 8.84
C ASN A 235 -8.66 3.77 8.16
N HIS A 236 -9.52 3.06 8.87
CA HIS A 236 -10.84 2.65 8.37
C HIS A 236 -11.84 3.80 8.29
N GLU A 237 -11.69 4.87 9.04
CA GLU A 237 -12.60 6.01 9.06
C GLU A 237 -12.61 6.81 7.75
N ILE A 238 -11.66 6.62 6.85
CA ILE A 238 -11.73 7.15 5.48
C ILE A 238 -12.97 6.63 4.74
N ASN A 239 -13.40 5.40 5.02
CA ASN A 239 -14.62 4.82 4.46
C ASN A 239 -15.89 5.57 4.91
N LEU A 240 -15.93 6.07 6.15
CA LEU A 240 -17.05 6.88 6.66
C LEU A 240 -17.14 8.22 5.92
N ARG A 241 -15.97 8.85 5.66
CA ARG A 241 -15.88 10.07 4.83
C ARG A 241 -16.47 9.81 3.45
N ASP A 242 -15.97 8.79 2.79
CA ASP A 242 -16.32 8.49 1.40
C ASP A 242 -17.78 8.03 1.26
N TYR A 243 -18.29 7.28 2.24
CA TYR A 243 -19.70 6.93 2.30
C TYR A 243 -20.62 8.16 2.43
N GLY A 244 -20.17 9.19 3.16
CA GLY A 244 -20.94 10.42 3.36
C GLY A 244 -20.93 11.38 2.16
N LEU A 245 -19.98 11.24 1.24
CA LEU A 245 -19.84 12.10 0.06
C LEU A 245 -20.61 11.52 -1.14
N PRO A 246 -21.21 12.38 -2.00
CA PRO A 246 -21.97 11.92 -3.18
C PRO A 246 -21.15 11.02 -4.12
N ASP A 247 -19.91 11.40 -4.38
CA ASP A 247 -18.99 10.73 -5.32
C ASP A 247 -17.88 9.96 -4.57
N GLY A 248 -18.06 9.70 -3.29
CA GLY A 248 -17.05 9.01 -2.46
C GLY A 248 -16.95 7.53 -2.81
N ALA A 249 -15.72 7.04 -2.91
CA ALA A 249 -15.40 5.66 -3.28
C ALA A 249 -14.84 4.90 -2.05
N SER A 250 -15.70 4.56 -1.09
CA SER A 250 -15.33 3.70 0.03
C SER A 250 -14.82 2.32 -0.43
N SER A 251 -14.09 1.62 0.43
CA SER A 251 -13.57 0.28 0.14
C SER A 251 -14.66 -0.70 -0.27
N ARG A 252 -14.29 -1.76 -1.01
CA ARG A 252 -15.25 -2.81 -1.40
C ARG A 252 -15.85 -3.50 -0.17
N GLU A 253 -15.02 -3.79 0.83
CA GLU A 253 -15.43 -4.40 2.09
C GLU A 253 -16.49 -3.53 2.79
N PHE A 254 -16.21 -2.26 2.99
CA PHE A 254 -17.16 -1.31 3.59
C PHE A 254 -18.50 -1.28 2.83
N ARG A 255 -18.46 -1.20 1.49
CA ARG A 255 -19.69 -1.12 0.66
C ARG A 255 -20.56 -2.37 0.75
N LEU A 256 -19.94 -3.55 0.79
CA LEU A 256 -20.67 -4.83 0.73
C LEU A 256 -21.18 -5.30 2.09
N GLN A 257 -20.59 -4.84 3.17
CA GLN A 257 -20.96 -5.24 4.53
C GLN A 257 -21.39 -4.05 5.36
N THR A 258 -20.45 -3.19 5.75
CA THR A 258 -20.71 -2.10 6.71
C THR A 258 -21.79 -1.14 6.24
N ALA A 259 -21.73 -0.67 4.99
CA ALA A 259 -22.71 0.26 4.44
C ALA A 259 -24.14 -0.33 4.40
N GLU A 260 -24.26 -1.63 4.14
CA GLU A 260 -25.53 -2.33 4.11
C GLU A 260 -26.11 -2.47 5.53
N GLU A 261 -25.29 -2.81 6.52
CA GLU A 261 -25.68 -2.87 7.92
C GLU A 261 -26.16 -1.50 8.42
N LEU A 262 -25.40 -0.42 8.14
CA LEU A 262 -25.76 0.95 8.50
C LEU A 262 -27.09 1.38 7.87
N ALA A 263 -27.31 1.05 6.60
CA ALA A 263 -28.55 1.38 5.89
C ALA A 263 -29.76 0.62 6.47
N LYS A 264 -29.61 -0.67 6.78
CA LYS A 264 -30.66 -1.49 7.41
C LYS A 264 -31.05 -0.97 8.79
N ALA A 265 -30.10 -0.43 9.55
CA ALA A 265 -30.34 0.20 10.85
C ALA A 265 -30.91 1.64 10.74
N GLY A 266 -31.11 2.16 9.53
CA GLY A 266 -31.65 3.52 9.32
C GLY A 266 -30.62 4.64 9.58
N LEU A 267 -29.34 4.32 9.68
CA LEU A 267 -28.26 5.29 9.87
C LEU A 267 -27.99 6.05 8.57
N THR A 268 -28.28 7.34 8.59
CA THR A 268 -28.15 8.16 7.38
C THR A 268 -26.69 8.47 7.07
N ARG A 269 -26.36 8.59 5.76
CA ARG A 269 -25.03 9.04 5.32
C ARG A 269 -24.59 10.35 5.95
N LYS A 270 -25.54 11.29 6.16
CA LYS A 270 -25.31 12.57 6.82
C LYS A 270 -24.87 12.39 8.28
N ALA A 271 -25.50 11.49 9.03
CA ALA A 271 -25.14 11.21 10.42
C ALA A 271 -23.74 10.60 10.51
N VAL A 272 -23.44 9.62 9.66
CA VAL A 272 -22.12 8.97 9.56
C VAL A 272 -21.03 9.98 9.19
N TYR A 273 -21.28 10.84 8.19
CA TYR A 273 -20.35 11.91 7.83
C TYR A 273 -20.18 12.94 8.95
N GLY A 274 -21.27 13.26 9.66
CA GLY A 274 -21.24 14.12 10.85
C GLY A 274 -20.36 13.57 11.96
N PHE A 275 -20.37 12.27 12.18
CA PHE A 275 -19.45 11.58 13.10
C PHE A 275 -18.01 11.71 12.62
N TYR A 276 -17.72 11.35 11.36
CA TYR A 276 -16.37 11.50 10.78
C TYR A 276 -15.82 12.92 10.99
N ARG A 277 -16.63 13.94 10.85
CA ARG A 277 -16.22 15.36 11.04
C ARG A 277 -15.77 15.68 12.47
N LYS A 278 -16.22 14.93 13.48
CA LYS A 278 -15.85 15.11 14.89
C LYS A 278 -14.53 14.46 15.26
N LEU A 279 -14.07 13.44 14.52
CA LEU A 279 -12.88 12.68 14.86
C LEU A 279 -11.63 13.55 14.95
N GLY A 280 -10.85 13.39 16.03
CA GLY A 280 -9.49 13.91 16.15
C GLY A 280 -8.48 13.03 15.43
N GLN A 281 -7.26 13.50 15.17
CA GLN A 281 -6.20 12.66 14.60
C GLN A 281 -5.18 12.23 15.65
N CYS A 282 -5.15 12.92 16.77
CA CYS A 282 -4.34 12.63 17.94
C CYS A 282 -4.97 13.26 19.16
N PHE A 283 -4.53 12.83 20.32
CA PHE A 283 -4.84 13.47 21.60
C PHE A 283 -3.61 13.47 22.50
N LEU A 284 -3.16 14.63 22.91
CA LEU A 284 -2.06 14.79 23.84
C LEU A 284 -2.59 15.39 25.12
N TYR A 285 -2.36 14.76 26.25
CA TYR A 285 -2.83 15.21 27.54
C TYR A 285 -1.79 15.06 28.64
N THR A 286 -2.01 15.77 29.75
CA THR A 286 -1.27 15.57 30.99
C THR A 286 -2.21 15.00 32.05
N TYR A 287 -1.68 14.16 32.94
CA TYR A 287 -2.40 13.56 34.06
C TYR A 287 -1.43 13.28 35.22
N HIS A 288 -1.57 14.01 36.32
CA HIS A 288 -0.70 13.89 37.52
C HIS A 288 0.80 13.80 37.17
N GLY A 289 1.30 14.73 36.36
CA GLY A 289 2.70 14.81 35.93
C GLY A 289 3.11 13.92 34.75
N LYS A 290 2.29 12.94 34.36
CA LYS A 290 2.51 12.14 33.15
C LYS A 290 2.00 12.90 31.92
N LYS A 291 2.73 12.80 30.80
CA LYS A 291 2.37 13.36 29.48
C LYS A 291 2.15 12.20 28.51
N VAL A 292 0.93 12.06 28.03
CA VAL A 292 0.53 10.90 27.23
C VAL A 292 0.06 11.33 25.85
N LEU A 293 0.72 10.80 24.82
CA LEU A 293 0.37 10.96 23.42
C LEU A 293 -0.49 9.75 22.99
N VAL A 294 -1.68 10.04 22.47
CA VAL A 294 -2.58 9.02 21.93
C VAL A 294 -2.74 9.27 20.43
N THR A 295 -2.42 8.29 19.62
CA THR A 295 -2.61 8.28 18.17
C THR A 295 -3.17 6.91 17.75
N HIS A 296 -3.68 6.78 16.53
CA HIS A 296 -4.09 5.46 16.07
C HIS A 296 -2.88 4.58 15.70
N GLY A 297 -1.87 5.12 14.99
CA GLY A 297 -0.81 4.32 14.38
C GLY A 297 0.55 4.30 15.11
N GLY A 298 0.76 5.14 16.13
CA GLY A 298 2.02 5.25 16.84
C GLY A 298 3.09 6.10 16.14
N LEU A 299 3.88 6.85 16.92
CA LEU A 299 4.99 7.68 16.45
C LEU A 299 6.32 7.20 17.07
N ALA A 300 7.42 7.38 16.33
CA ALA A 300 8.76 6.95 16.81
C ALA A 300 9.38 7.88 17.86
N LYS A 301 8.78 9.01 18.17
CA LYS A 301 9.18 9.93 19.25
C LYS A 301 8.05 10.86 19.64
N MET A 302 8.15 11.48 20.85
CA MET A 302 7.30 12.59 21.24
C MET A 302 7.66 13.83 20.40
N PRO A 303 6.73 14.38 19.58
CA PRO A 303 7.04 15.58 18.78
C PRO A 303 7.13 16.83 19.65
N GLU A 304 8.07 17.73 19.34
CA GLU A 304 8.15 19.06 19.96
C GLU A 304 6.91 19.90 19.65
N ASN A 305 6.43 19.84 18.41
CA ASN A 305 5.21 20.50 17.97
C ASN A 305 4.33 19.54 17.18
N LEU A 306 3.29 19.04 17.83
CA LEU A 306 2.37 18.05 17.27
C LEU A 306 1.60 18.56 16.05
N THR A 307 1.39 19.89 15.94
CA THR A 307 0.71 20.50 14.77
C THR A 307 1.51 20.32 13.47
N LEU A 308 2.83 20.20 13.54
CA LEU A 308 3.71 20.06 12.38
C LEU A 308 3.79 18.63 11.84
N VAL A 309 3.35 17.65 12.62
CA VAL A 309 3.34 16.23 12.20
C VAL A 309 2.20 16.01 11.22
N ALA A 310 2.47 15.34 10.11
CA ALA A 310 1.44 14.97 9.14
C ALA A 310 0.44 13.99 9.78
N THR A 311 -0.86 14.24 9.62
CA THR A 311 -1.85 13.39 10.29
C THR A 311 -1.91 11.97 9.72
N ALA A 312 -1.37 11.74 8.52
CA ALA A 312 -1.16 10.39 8.01
C ALA A 312 -0.21 9.57 8.91
N GLU A 313 0.85 10.19 9.45
CA GLU A 313 1.76 9.52 10.39
C GLU A 313 1.08 9.18 11.72
N MET A 314 0.12 9.98 12.15
CA MET A 314 -0.68 9.72 13.36
C MET A 314 -1.66 8.57 13.17
N ILE A 315 -2.19 8.42 11.93
CA ILE A 315 -3.22 7.43 11.59
C ILE A 315 -2.59 6.10 11.17
N TYR A 316 -1.58 6.12 10.29
CA TYR A 316 -0.93 4.90 9.80
C TYR A 316 0.33 4.52 10.59
N GLY A 317 0.80 5.44 11.44
CA GLY A 317 2.04 5.31 12.19
C GLY A 317 3.29 5.70 11.39
N THR A 318 4.40 5.90 12.09
CA THR A 318 5.71 6.17 11.50
C THR A 318 6.28 4.89 10.87
N GLY A 319 6.90 4.99 9.69
CA GLY A 319 7.46 3.83 8.96
C GLY A 319 6.39 2.98 8.28
N GLU A 320 6.76 1.74 7.92
CA GLU A 320 5.81 0.77 7.36
C GLU A 320 5.02 0.09 8.51
N TYR A 321 3.96 -0.64 8.17
CA TYR A 321 3.13 -1.33 9.17
C TYR A 321 3.92 -2.32 10.04
N GLU A 322 4.87 -3.02 9.42
CA GLU A 322 5.73 -4.03 10.03
C GLU A 322 6.78 -3.46 10.99
N ASP A 323 7.08 -2.17 10.90
CA ASP A 323 8.07 -1.49 11.77
C ASP A 323 7.52 -1.16 13.18
N GLY A 324 6.32 -1.64 13.52
CA GLY A 324 5.62 -1.24 14.75
C GLY A 324 6.44 -1.41 16.01
N LEU A 325 7.14 -2.54 16.17
CA LEU A 325 7.98 -2.79 17.34
C LEU A 325 9.19 -1.84 17.39
N ASP A 326 9.83 -1.58 16.24
CA ASP A 326 10.97 -0.65 16.14
C ASP A 326 10.53 0.78 16.45
N VAL A 327 9.31 1.16 16.07
CA VAL A 327 8.72 2.47 16.40
C VAL A 327 8.55 2.63 17.91
N ASP A 328 8.07 1.61 18.61
CA ASP A 328 7.90 1.63 20.06
C ASP A 328 9.24 1.63 20.81
N ILE A 329 10.22 0.89 20.31
CA ILE A 329 11.59 0.90 20.86
C ILE A 329 12.19 2.30 20.71
N ASN A 330 12.15 2.89 19.52
CA ASN A 330 12.67 4.24 19.28
C ASN A 330 11.95 5.30 20.11
N PHE A 331 10.62 5.16 20.27
CA PHE A 331 9.88 6.09 21.14
C PHE A 331 10.41 6.03 22.58
N ALA A 332 10.58 4.83 23.13
CA ALA A 332 11.06 4.65 24.50
C ALA A 332 12.50 5.15 24.69
N GLU A 333 13.38 4.94 23.71
CA GLU A 333 14.76 5.44 23.76
C GLU A 333 14.85 6.98 23.75
N LEU A 334 13.88 7.66 23.15
CA LEU A 334 13.87 9.13 22.99
C LEU A 334 12.94 9.83 23.98
N ALA A 335 12.07 9.09 24.69
CA ALA A 335 11.08 9.64 25.60
C ALA A 335 11.73 10.13 26.90
N GLN A 336 11.14 11.20 27.49
CA GLN A 336 11.45 11.59 28.86
C GLN A 336 10.74 10.64 29.84
N GLU A 337 11.20 10.55 31.07
CA GLU A 337 10.70 9.66 32.12
C GLU A 337 9.16 9.72 32.31
N ASN A 338 8.57 10.89 32.09
CA ASN A 338 7.13 11.11 32.24
C ASN A 338 6.35 11.10 30.92
N GLU A 339 6.97 10.77 29.80
CA GLU A 339 6.34 10.74 28.46
C GLU A 339 5.94 9.32 28.08
N TYR A 340 4.72 9.15 27.63
CA TYR A 340 4.12 7.86 27.26
C TYR A 340 3.41 7.97 25.92
N GLN A 341 3.28 6.83 25.21
CA GLN A 341 2.52 6.68 23.99
C GLN A 341 1.49 5.56 24.11
N VAL A 342 0.28 5.82 23.62
CA VAL A 342 -0.79 4.81 23.48
C VAL A 342 -1.28 4.83 22.03
N HIS A 343 -1.26 3.66 21.39
CA HIS A 343 -1.71 3.51 20.01
C HIS A 343 -2.38 2.16 19.76
N GLY A 344 -2.98 1.97 18.57
CA GLY A 344 -3.57 0.74 18.05
C GLY A 344 -2.92 0.34 16.72
N HIS A 345 -3.74 -0.09 15.75
CA HIS A 345 -3.41 -0.31 14.35
C HIS A 345 -2.36 -1.39 14.05
N ARG A 346 -1.38 -1.62 14.91
CA ARG A 346 -0.19 -2.42 14.65
C ARG A 346 -0.13 -3.63 15.59
N ASN A 347 -0.92 -4.67 15.29
CA ASN A 347 -0.83 -5.94 16.01
C ASN A 347 -0.13 -7.00 15.16
N PHE A 348 1.04 -6.65 14.63
CA PHE A 348 1.89 -7.58 13.93
C PHE A 348 2.54 -8.52 14.95
N GLU A 349 2.44 -9.85 14.74
CA GLU A 349 3.02 -10.89 15.61
C GLU A 349 2.48 -10.96 17.06
N GLY A 350 1.32 -10.35 17.36
CA GLY A 350 0.68 -10.48 18.67
C GLY A 350 1.46 -9.79 19.81
N VAL A 351 1.97 -8.58 19.56
CA VAL A 351 2.65 -7.76 20.55
C VAL A 351 1.84 -7.63 21.86
N PRO A 352 2.48 -7.56 23.04
CA PRO A 352 1.79 -7.37 24.32
C PRO A 352 1.11 -6.00 24.38
N VAL A 353 0.13 -5.85 25.27
CA VAL A 353 -0.53 -4.54 25.50
C VAL A 353 0.50 -3.49 25.93
N GLN A 354 1.31 -3.79 26.93
CA GLN A 354 2.46 -2.98 27.31
C GLN A 354 3.70 -3.48 26.55
N VAL A 355 4.11 -2.71 25.53
CA VAL A 355 5.25 -3.08 24.66
C VAL A 355 6.57 -2.83 25.39
N ASN A 356 6.67 -1.71 26.11
CA ASN A 356 7.81 -1.32 26.93
C ASN A 356 7.36 -0.34 28.02
N GLU A 357 8.30 0.27 28.74
CA GLU A 357 8.00 1.17 29.86
C GLU A 357 7.19 2.42 29.45
N HIS A 358 7.28 2.85 28.18
CA HIS A 358 6.68 4.08 27.66
C HIS A 358 5.56 3.85 26.65
N CYS A 359 5.42 2.63 26.09
CA CYS A 359 4.52 2.38 24.95
C CYS A 359 3.49 1.30 25.24
N PHE A 360 2.24 1.56 24.82
CA PHE A 360 1.10 0.66 24.92
C PHE A 360 0.43 0.50 23.56
N ASN A 361 0.24 -0.77 23.13
CA ASN A 361 -0.44 -1.12 21.89
C ASN A 361 -1.79 -1.75 22.19
N LEU A 362 -2.87 -1.10 21.77
CA LEU A 362 -4.24 -1.51 22.03
C LEU A 362 -4.94 -2.20 20.85
N ASP A 363 -4.23 -2.50 19.75
CA ASP A 363 -4.78 -3.37 18.72
C ASP A 363 -4.70 -4.83 19.21
N GLY A 364 -5.85 -5.38 19.57
CA GLY A 364 -5.98 -6.75 20.08
C GLY A 364 -6.43 -7.76 19.03
N GLY A 365 -6.71 -7.33 17.77
CA GLY A 365 -7.29 -8.19 16.74
C GLY A 365 -8.66 -8.74 17.15
N VAL A 366 -9.47 -7.92 17.79
CA VAL A 366 -10.79 -8.32 18.36
C VAL A 366 -11.70 -8.92 17.30
N GLU A 367 -11.65 -8.42 16.08
CA GLU A 367 -12.43 -8.90 14.93
C GLU A 367 -11.97 -10.29 14.44
N LEU A 368 -10.80 -10.72 14.85
CA LEU A 368 -10.24 -12.04 14.50
C LEU A 368 -10.54 -13.11 15.58
N GLY A 369 -11.45 -12.79 16.53
CA GLY A 369 -11.78 -13.68 17.63
C GLY A 369 -10.75 -13.63 18.78
N SER A 370 -9.89 -12.60 18.80
CA SER A 370 -8.95 -12.36 19.89
C SER A 370 -9.59 -11.49 20.98
N GLN A 371 -9.09 -10.31 21.26
CA GLN A 371 -9.53 -9.52 22.42
C GLN A 371 -9.61 -8.03 22.14
N LEU A 372 -10.57 -7.35 22.75
CA LEU A 372 -10.58 -5.90 22.89
C LEU A 372 -9.59 -5.52 24.01
N ARG A 373 -8.68 -4.61 23.72
CA ARG A 373 -7.67 -4.11 24.66
C ARG A 373 -8.05 -2.74 25.17
N VAL A 374 -7.95 -2.58 26.47
CA VAL A 374 -8.22 -1.33 27.19
C VAL A 374 -7.04 -1.02 28.10
N LEU A 375 -6.65 0.24 28.16
CA LEU A 375 -5.67 0.76 29.10
C LEU A 375 -6.33 1.79 30.00
N GLU A 376 -6.23 1.58 31.28
CA GLU A 376 -6.69 2.51 32.31
C GLU A 376 -5.50 3.21 32.95
N LEU A 377 -5.60 4.51 33.13
CA LEU A 377 -4.62 5.32 33.87
C LEU A 377 -5.29 5.97 35.06
N THR A 378 -4.79 5.70 36.25
CA THR A 378 -5.18 6.32 37.51
C THR A 378 -3.98 7.01 38.17
N GLU A 379 -4.16 7.63 39.33
CA GLU A 379 -3.03 8.16 40.10
C GLU A 379 -1.98 7.09 40.43
N ASP A 380 -2.42 5.84 40.68
CA ASP A 380 -1.56 4.70 40.99
C ASP A 380 -0.73 4.19 39.78
N GLY A 381 -1.11 4.60 38.55
CA GLY A 381 -0.40 4.21 37.32
C GLY A 381 -1.30 3.57 36.28
N PHE A 382 -0.64 2.88 35.34
CA PHE A 382 -1.29 2.19 34.23
C PHE A 382 -1.75 0.78 34.64
N SER A 383 -2.93 0.38 34.19
CA SER A 383 -3.44 -0.98 34.28
C SER A 383 -4.11 -1.39 32.96
N THR A 384 -4.02 -2.67 32.61
CA THR A 384 -4.55 -3.19 31.35
C THR A 384 -5.75 -4.08 31.61
N VAL A 385 -6.82 -3.92 30.79
CA VAL A 385 -7.99 -4.78 30.78
C VAL A 385 -8.13 -5.37 29.38
N VAL A 386 -8.46 -6.66 29.31
CA VAL A 386 -8.68 -7.35 28.05
C VAL A 386 -10.02 -8.09 28.10
N ILE A 387 -10.84 -7.94 27.07
CA ILE A 387 -12.13 -8.59 26.93
C ILE A 387 -12.08 -9.51 25.71
N GLY A 388 -12.20 -10.80 25.94
CA GLY A 388 -12.22 -11.80 24.87
C GLY A 388 -13.43 -11.61 23.94
N ASN A 389 -13.22 -11.79 22.64
CA ASN A 389 -14.29 -11.90 21.69
C ASN A 389 -14.52 -13.38 21.37
N ALA A 390 -15.71 -13.92 21.64
CA ALA A 390 -15.99 -15.31 21.33
C ALA A 390 -15.90 -15.55 19.82
N LEU A 391 -15.40 -16.73 19.41
CA LEU A 391 -15.26 -17.14 18.00
C LEU A 391 -16.55 -17.01 17.17
N GLU A 392 -17.71 -17.01 17.80
CA GLU A 392 -19.02 -16.71 17.19
C GLU A 392 -19.09 -15.32 16.56
N TYR A 393 -18.23 -14.41 17.02
CA TYR A 393 -18.06 -13.03 16.52
C TYR A 393 -16.89 -12.85 15.58
N ALA A 394 -15.98 -13.84 15.50
CA ALA A 394 -14.97 -13.78 14.47
C ALA A 394 -15.67 -13.46 13.15
N PRO A 395 -15.22 -12.44 12.42
CA PRO A 395 -15.82 -12.17 11.13
C PRO A 395 -15.74 -13.48 10.37
N ARG A 396 -16.81 -13.90 9.73
CA ARG A 396 -16.58 -14.66 8.51
C ARG A 396 -15.72 -13.71 7.70
N VAL A 397 -14.43 -14.00 7.62
CA VAL A 397 -13.69 -13.57 6.47
C VAL A 397 -14.56 -14.03 5.32
N LYS A 398 -15.32 -13.09 4.72
CA LYS A 398 -15.96 -13.34 3.45
C LYS A 398 -14.77 -13.56 2.54
N THR A 399 -14.28 -14.79 2.50
CA THR A 399 -13.50 -15.26 1.39
C THR A 399 -14.33 -14.88 0.17
N ASN A 400 -13.69 -14.57 -0.92
CA ASN A 400 -14.42 -14.33 -2.17
C ASN A 400 -15.48 -15.42 -2.47
N LYS A 401 -15.51 -16.54 -1.76
CA LYS A 401 -16.53 -17.57 -1.70
C LYS A 401 -17.90 -17.10 -1.16
N ASP A 402 -17.96 -16.16 -0.22
CA ASP A 402 -19.25 -15.73 0.37
C ASP A 402 -19.93 -14.57 -0.40
N ILE A 403 -19.25 -14.00 -1.40
CA ILE A 403 -19.79 -12.94 -2.27
C ILE A 403 -20.28 -13.50 -3.60
N VAL A 404 -19.94 -14.73 -3.88
CA VAL A 404 -20.53 -15.46 -4.97
C VAL A 404 -21.95 -15.87 -4.53
N VAL A 405 -22.96 -15.14 -4.99
CA VAL A 405 -24.24 -15.75 -5.34
C VAL A 405 -23.89 -17.10 -5.91
N ASN A 406 -24.37 -18.19 -5.36
CA ASN A 406 -24.22 -19.61 -5.70
C ASN A 406 -23.95 -19.94 -7.17
N ASN A 407 -22.81 -19.51 -7.72
CA ASN A 407 -22.34 -19.79 -9.06
C ASN A 407 -20.88 -20.27 -9.01
N ASN A 408 -20.60 -21.22 -8.09
CA ASN A 408 -19.43 -22.04 -8.28
C ASN A 408 -19.81 -23.01 -9.44
N PRO A 409 -19.29 -22.81 -10.65
CA PRO A 409 -19.69 -23.63 -11.79
C PRO A 409 -19.39 -25.09 -11.47
N GLN A 410 -20.43 -25.93 -11.57
CA GLN A 410 -20.32 -27.36 -11.32
C GLN A 410 -20.05 -28.12 -12.63
N THR A 411 -20.27 -27.45 -13.75
CA THR A 411 -20.06 -27.99 -15.09
C THR A 411 -19.13 -27.08 -15.89
N ILE A 412 -18.51 -27.64 -16.94
CA ILE A 412 -17.68 -26.86 -17.87
C ILE A 412 -18.53 -25.84 -18.62
N HIS A 413 -19.79 -26.16 -18.88
CA HIS A 413 -20.74 -25.22 -19.48
C HIS A 413 -20.89 -23.98 -18.60
N GLU A 414 -21.26 -24.14 -17.36
CA GLU A 414 -21.39 -23.03 -16.40
C GLU A 414 -20.08 -22.24 -16.21
N LEU A 415 -18.93 -22.92 -16.28
CA LEU A 415 -17.63 -22.26 -16.23
C LEU A 415 -17.40 -21.38 -17.46
N LEU A 416 -17.73 -21.87 -18.65
CA LEU A 416 -17.64 -21.09 -19.90
C LEU A 416 -18.59 -19.89 -19.89
N GLU A 417 -19.80 -20.04 -19.34
CA GLU A 417 -20.72 -18.91 -19.14
C GLU A 417 -20.14 -17.88 -18.18
N SER A 418 -19.54 -18.30 -17.07
CA SER A 418 -18.91 -17.40 -16.11
C SER A 418 -17.67 -16.66 -16.65
N PHE A 419 -17.02 -17.23 -17.65
CA PHE A 419 -15.93 -16.59 -18.39
C PHE A 419 -16.42 -15.60 -19.43
N SER A 420 -17.59 -15.84 -20.01
CA SER A 420 -18.15 -15.02 -21.07
C SER A 420 -18.47 -13.60 -20.59
N GLY A 421 -17.94 -12.60 -21.28
CA GLY A 421 -18.14 -11.18 -20.90
C GLY A 421 -17.42 -10.73 -19.61
N ASN A 422 -16.67 -11.60 -18.95
CA ASN A 422 -15.91 -11.22 -17.77
C ASN A 422 -14.67 -10.39 -18.16
N PRO A 423 -14.56 -9.10 -17.77
CA PRO A 423 -13.46 -8.22 -18.17
C PRO A 423 -12.11 -8.65 -17.59
N TYR A 424 -12.12 -9.50 -16.58
CA TYR A 424 -10.92 -10.00 -15.92
C TYR A 424 -10.38 -11.29 -16.55
N ILE A 425 -11.06 -11.83 -17.58
CA ILE A 425 -10.66 -13.05 -18.27
C ILE A 425 -10.37 -12.76 -19.74
N LYS A 426 -9.26 -13.28 -20.21
CA LYS A 426 -8.83 -13.20 -21.60
C LYS A 426 -8.97 -14.57 -22.22
N GLU A 427 -9.83 -14.67 -23.23
CA GLU A 427 -9.97 -15.84 -24.07
C GLU A 427 -9.14 -15.69 -25.36
N ARG A 428 -8.57 -16.82 -25.84
CA ARG A 428 -8.01 -16.95 -27.19
C ARG A 428 -8.50 -18.27 -27.79
N SER A 429 -9.03 -18.20 -29.01
CA SER A 429 -9.55 -19.36 -29.71
C SER A 429 -8.52 -19.94 -30.69
N PHE A 430 -8.48 -21.28 -30.75
CA PHE A 430 -7.64 -22.09 -31.65
C PHE A 430 -8.51 -23.19 -32.30
N GLY A 431 -9.46 -22.79 -33.13
CA GLY A 431 -10.48 -23.71 -33.64
C GLY A 431 -11.51 -24.05 -32.58
N SER A 432 -11.69 -25.35 -32.26
CA SER A 432 -12.60 -25.81 -31.20
C SER A 432 -12.06 -25.58 -29.79
N ILE A 433 -10.74 -25.38 -29.63
CA ILE A 433 -10.09 -25.19 -28.33
C ILE A 433 -9.96 -23.69 -28.04
N SER A 434 -10.37 -23.27 -26.86
CA SER A 434 -10.11 -21.92 -26.33
C SER A 434 -9.19 -22.00 -25.11
N SER A 435 -8.22 -21.06 -25.01
CA SER A 435 -7.43 -20.84 -23.82
C SER A 435 -7.97 -19.70 -22.99
N PHE A 436 -8.03 -19.88 -21.67
CA PHE A 436 -8.50 -18.92 -20.71
C PHE A 436 -7.39 -18.52 -19.74
N ASN A 437 -7.19 -17.21 -19.61
CA ASN A 437 -6.22 -16.63 -18.70
C ASN A 437 -6.79 -15.36 -18.07
N PHE A 438 -6.39 -15.06 -16.83
CA PHE A 438 -6.72 -13.76 -16.24
C PHE A 438 -6.07 -12.61 -17.01
N SER A 439 -6.77 -11.48 -17.09
CA SER A 439 -6.33 -10.28 -17.79
C SER A 439 -5.31 -9.47 -16.96
N ARG A 440 -4.68 -8.47 -17.57
CA ARG A 440 -3.84 -7.50 -16.84
C ARG A 440 -4.67 -6.68 -15.86
N GLU A 441 -5.90 -6.37 -16.21
CA GLU A 441 -6.84 -5.65 -15.35
C GLU A 441 -7.17 -6.44 -14.08
N ALA A 442 -7.32 -7.76 -14.17
CA ALA A 442 -7.47 -8.63 -12.99
C ALA A 442 -6.28 -8.50 -12.02
N PHE A 443 -5.07 -8.41 -12.57
CA PHE A 443 -3.84 -8.25 -11.79
C PHE A 443 -3.75 -6.88 -11.13
N TYR A 444 -3.99 -5.79 -11.87
CA TYR A 444 -3.91 -4.43 -11.33
C TYR A 444 -5.03 -4.11 -10.34
N ASN A 445 -6.24 -4.62 -10.58
CA ASN A 445 -7.40 -4.41 -9.72
C ASN A 445 -7.49 -5.42 -8.57
N LYS A 446 -6.52 -6.35 -8.47
CA LYS A 446 -6.53 -7.47 -7.50
C LYS A 446 -7.87 -8.23 -7.49
N ALA A 447 -8.50 -8.36 -8.66
CA ALA A 447 -9.81 -8.96 -8.85
C ALA A 447 -9.70 -10.51 -8.90
N TRP A 448 -9.36 -11.09 -7.74
CA TRP A 448 -9.15 -12.51 -7.58
C TRP A 448 -10.33 -13.16 -6.87
N ASP A 449 -10.99 -14.06 -7.57
CA ASP A 449 -12.02 -14.96 -7.09
C ASP A 449 -11.78 -16.37 -7.66
N ASP A 450 -12.63 -17.33 -7.35
CA ASP A 450 -12.47 -18.71 -7.81
C ASP A 450 -12.51 -18.81 -9.35
N ILE A 451 -13.23 -17.95 -10.02
CA ILE A 451 -13.35 -17.92 -11.47
C ILE A 451 -12.06 -17.39 -12.12
N THR A 452 -11.59 -16.23 -11.66
CA THR A 452 -10.37 -15.60 -12.18
C THR A 452 -9.11 -16.40 -11.83
N CYS A 453 -9.08 -17.07 -10.69
CA CYS A 453 -7.97 -17.93 -10.29
C CYS A 453 -7.87 -19.18 -11.16
N ARG A 454 -8.98 -19.79 -11.57
CA ARG A 454 -9.00 -20.92 -12.51
C ARG A 454 -8.56 -20.54 -13.93
N ALA A 455 -8.77 -19.30 -14.32
CA ALA A 455 -8.35 -18.80 -15.64
C ALA A 455 -6.83 -18.55 -15.68
N ARG A 456 -6.06 -19.63 -15.65
CA ARG A 456 -4.59 -19.62 -15.73
C ARG A 456 -4.07 -20.84 -16.49
N GLY A 457 -3.84 -20.67 -17.79
CA GLY A 457 -3.38 -21.78 -18.62
C GLY A 457 -4.41 -22.93 -18.68
N LEU A 458 -5.68 -22.56 -18.79
CA LEU A 458 -6.79 -23.51 -18.93
C LEU A 458 -7.23 -23.54 -20.38
N PHE A 459 -7.25 -24.75 -20.96
CA PHE A 459 -7.61 -24.99 -22.35
C PHE A 459 -8.84 -25.92 -22.39
N ILE A 460 -9.91 -25.46 -23.03
CA ILE A 460 -11.19 -26.18 -23.11
C ILE A 460 -11.55 -26.38 -24.57
N ASP A 461 -11.88 -27.61 -24.97
CA ASP A 461 -12.61 -27.87 -26.21
C ASP A 461 -14.07 -27.48 -25.97
N ARG A 462 -14.49 -26.38 -26.63
CA ARG A 462 -15.83 -25.82 -26.47
C ARG A 462 -16.94 -26.68 -27.07
N ALA A 463 -16.60 -27.47 -28.11
CA ALA A 463 -17.57 -28.34 -28.77
C ALA A 463 -17.88 -29.58 -27.94
N GLN A 464 -16.89 -30.08 -27.19
CA GLN A 464 -17.03 -31.24 -26.32
C GLN A 464 -17.26 -30.89 -24.85
N GLU A 465 -17.12 -29.60 -24.50
CA GLU A 465 -17.13 -29.10 -23.11
C GLU A 465 -16.17 -29.90 -22.20
N LYS A 466 -14.93 -30.06 -22.68
CA LYS A 466 -13.89 -30.81 -21.97
C LYS A 466 -12.62 -30.03 -21.81
N ILE A 467 -11.99 -30.14 -20.64
CA ILE A 467 -10.64 -29.65 -20.39
C ILE A 467 -9.67 -30.57 -21.13
N VAL A 468 -8.89 -30.02 -22.05
CA VAL A 468 -7.89 -30.75 -22.86
C VAL A 468 -6.46 -30.47 -22.40
N ALA A 469 -6.25 -29.37 -21.72
CA ALA A 469 -5.01 -29.06 -21.01
C ALA A 469 -5.29 -28.00 -19.91
N ARG A 470 -4.63 -28.10 -18.78
CA ARG A 470 -4.69 -27.08 -17.73
C ARG A 470 -3.38 -27.00 -16.96
N SER A 471 -3.12 -25.82 -16.36
CA SER A 471 -2.03 -25.65 -15.40
C SER A 471 -2.56 -25.46 -13.98
N TYR A 472 -1.68 -25.05 -13.09
CA TYR A 472 -2.08 -24.65 -11.74
C TYR A 472 -3.12 -23.53 -11.78
N ASP A 473 -4.09 -23.56 -10.91
CA ASP A 473 -4.87 -22.39 -10.57
C ASP A 473 -3.93 -21.29 -10.03
N LYS A 474 -4.38 -20.03 -10.07
CA LYS A 474 -3.54 -18.93 -9.60
C LYS A 474 -3.31 -19.05 -8.09
N PHE A 475 -2.08 -19.27 -7.68
CA PHE A 475 -1.62 -19.13 -6.30
C PHE A 475 -0.63 -17.95 -6.18
N PHE A 476 -0.49 -17.43 -4.98
CA PHE A 476 0.04 -16.09 -4.74
C PHE A 476 1.43 -16.12 -4.09
N ASN A 477 2.13 -14.99 -4.12
CA ASN A 477 3.36 -14.85 -3.34
C ASN A 477 3.03 -14.65 -1.87
N LEU A 478 4.00 -14.88 -1.03
CA LEU A 478 3.97 -14.46 0.37
C LEU A 478 3.57 -12.97 0.45
N GLU A 479 2.75 -12.60 1.41
CA GLU A 479 2.22 -11.25 1.65
C GLU A 479 1.39 -10.63 0.50
N GLU A 480 1.13 -11.37 -0.60
CA GLU A 480 0.33 -10.87 -1.72
C GLU A 480 -1.18 -10.87 -1.43
N ARG A 481 -1.63 -11.75 -0.52
CA ARG A 481 -3.04 -11.97 -0.16
C ARG A 481 -3.19 -12.17 1.35
N PRO A 482 -4.38 -11.94 1.92
CA PRO A 482 -4.62 -12.20 3.35
C PRO A 482 -4.21 -13.61 3.78
N GLU A 483 -4.56 -14.64 2.97
CA GLU A 483 -4.25 -16.04 3.23
C GLU A 483 -2.77 -16.41 3.08
N THR A 484 -1.97 -15.56 2.42
CA THR A 484 -0.52 -15.75 2.25
C THR A 484 0.32 -14.88 3.17
N ARG A 485 -0.29 -14.15 4.11
CA ARG A 485 0.44 -13.42 5.13
C ARG A 485 1.05 -14.36 6.16
N LEU A 486 2.20 -14.03 6.70
CA LEU A 486 2.89 -14.87 7.69
C LEU A 486 1.99 -15.27 8.87
N ARG A 487 1.18 -14.34 9.36
CA ARG A 487 0.22 -14.63 10.43
C ARG A 487 -0.81 -15.69 9.99
N ALA A 488 -1.40 -15.52 8.81
CA ALA A 488 -2.37 -16.49 8.28
C ALA A 488 -1.72 -17.84 8.01
N LEU A 489 -0.47 -17.87 7.55
CA LEU A 489 0.29 -19.12 7.38
C LEU A 489 0.52 -19.82 8.71
N ARG A 490 0.84 -19.07 9.79
CA ARG A 490 1.00 -19.64 11.13
C ARG A 490 -0.27 -20.35 11.64
N GLU A 491 -1.42 -19.75 11.33
CA GLU A 491 -2.73 -20.24 11.81
C GLU A 491 -3.28 -21.37 10.94
N ASN A 492 -2.94 -21.42 9.65
CA ASN A 492 -3.64 -22.25 8.67
C ASN A 492 -2.77 -23.33 8.00
N LEU A 493 -1.44 -23.25 8.06
CA LEU A 493 -0.59 -24.27 7.46
C LEU A 493 -0.74 -25.60 8.18
N VAL A 494 -0.95 -26.64 7.38
CA VAL A 494 -1.01 -28.04 7.87
C VAL A 494 0.32 -28.73 7.60
N PHE A 495 1.01 -29.10 8.66
CA PHE A 495 2.34 -29.70 8.59
C PHE A 495 2.28 -31.23 8.34
N PRO A 496 3.30 -31.82 7.67
CA PRO A 496 4.53 -31.18 7.20
C PRO A 496 4.33 -30.29 5.97
N VAL A 497 5.08 -29.19 5.92
CA VAL A 497 5.14 -28.30 4.76
C VAL A 497 6.36 -28.64 3.92
N LYS A 498 6.18 -28.82 2.62
CA LYS A 498 7.25 -29.11 1.66
C LYS A 498 7.65 -27.82 0.94
N ALA A 499 8.95 -27.56 0.88
CA ALA A 499 9.51 -26.42 0.13
C ALA A 499 10.26 -26.95 -1.09
N TYR A 500 9.76 -26.61 -2.27
CA TYR A 500 10.36 -26.96 -3.55
C TYR A 500 11.13 -25.79 -4.12
N VAL A 501 12.31 -26.06 -4.69
CA VAL A 501 13.09 -25.02 -5.41
C VAL A 501 12.27 -24.49 -6.57
N LYS A 502 12.12 -23.16 -6.62
CA LYS A 502 11.41 -22.51 -7.72
C LYS A 502 12.36 -22.24 -8.87
N VAL A 503 12.23 -23.05 -9.92
CA VAL A 503 12.96 -22.85 -11.18
C VAL A 503 12.53 -21.56 -11.87
N ASN A 504 13.47 -20.88 -12.52
CA ASN A 504 13.23 -19.58 -13.17
C ASN A 504 13.22 -19.72 -14.70
N GLY A 505 12.06 -19.93 -15.25
CA GLY A 505 11.78 -20.06 -16.66
C GLY A 505 10.36 -19.61 -17.00
N PHE A 506 9.74 -20.26 -17.97
CA PHE A 506 8.33 -20.04 -18.30
C PHE A 506 7.57 -21.37 -18.36
N LEU A 507 6.27 -21.29 -18.12
CA LEU A 507 5.39 -22.45 -17.99
C LEU A 507 5.12 -23.12 -19.35
N GLY A 508 5.40 -24.40 -19.44
CA GLY A 508 5.01 -25.30 -20.50
C GLY A 508 3.92 -26.28 -20.02
N ILE A 509 2.95 -26.57 -20.87
CA ILE A 509 1.81 -27.44 -20.56
C ILE A 509 1.70 -28.48 -21.67
N VAL A 510 1.60 -29.75 -21.30
CA VAL A 510 1.32 -30.85 -22.20
C VAL A 510 0.00 -31.50 -21.82
N GLY A 511 -0.92 -31.60 -22.77
CA GLY A 511 -2.23 -32.22 -22.64
C GLY A 511 -2.57 -33.05 -23.86
N TYR A 512 -3.82 -33.49 -24.00
CA TYR A 512 -4.25 -34.30 -25.12
C TYR A 512 -5.63 -33.89 -25.67
N ASP A 513 -5.72 -33.68 -26.99
CA ASP A 513 -6.96 -33.47 -27.71
C ASP A 513 -7.52 -34.80 -28.20
N ASN A 514 -8.54 -35.33 -27.51
CA ASN A 514 -9.17 -36.58 -27.85
C ASN A 514 -9.95 -36.51 -29.18
N ALA A 515 -10.45 -35.34 -29.58
CA ALA A 515 -11.17 -35.18 -30.83
C ALA A 515 -10.24 -35.32 -32.05
N LYS A 516 -9.07 -34.70 -31.98
CA LYS A 516 -8.08 -34.75 -33.04
C LYS A 516 -7.06 -35.84 -32.87
N LYS A 517 -7.11 -36.59 -31.75
CA LYS A 517 -6.17 -37.66 -31.37
C LYS A 517 -4.71 -37.20 -31.46
N GLN A 518 -4.42 -36.06 -30.85
CA GLN A 518 -3.07 -35.48 -30.87
C GLN A 518 -2.70 -34.88 -29.53
N MET A 519 -1.41 -34.94 -29.22
CA MET A 519 -0.84 -34.29 -28.07
C MET A 519 -0.85 -32.76 -28.24
N ILE A 520 -1.24 -32.04 -27.21
CA ILE A 520 -1.16 -30.58 -27.13
C ILE A 520 0.11 -30.21 -26.38
N VAL A 521 1.00 -29.40 -26.99
CA VAL A 521 2.17 -28.81 -26.35
C VAL A 521 2.03 -27.30 -26.46
N THR A 522 1.89 -26.62 -25.35
CA THR A 522 1.54 -25.19 -25.32
C THR A 522 2.26 -24.45 -24.20
N SER A 523 2.32 -23.13 -24.33
CA SER A 523 2.66 -22.24 -23.23
C SER A 523 1.40 -21.87 -22.44
N LYS A 524 1.54 -21.09 -21.38
CA LYS A 524 0.44 -20.70 -20.49
C LYS A 524 -0.82 -20.16 -21.21
N GLY A 525 -0.71 -19.50 -22.36
CA GLY A 525 -1.88 -18.84 -22.97
C GLY A 525 -1.93 -18.85 -24.48
N ASP A 526 -0.99 -19.51 -25.14
CA ASP A 526 -0.92 -19.48 -26.60
C ASP A 526 -0.33 -20.80 -27.14
N MET A 527 -1.13 -21.51 -27.92
CA MET A 527 -0.73 -22.79 -28.53
C MET A 527 0.20 -22.62 -29.74
N LEU A 528 0.16 -21.47 -30.40
CA LEU A 528 0.87 -21.23 -31.67
C LEU A 528 1.97 -20.18 -31.54
N GLY A 529 2.06 -19.53 -30.38
CA GLY A 529 3.00 -18.44 -30.15
C GLY A 529 4.45 -18.88 -29.99
N LEU A 530 5.34 -17.91 -29.91
CA LEU A 530 6.79 -18.12 -29.79
C LEU A 530 7.15 -19.05 -28.60
N TYR A 531 6.57 -18.80 -27.45
CA TYR A 531 6.87 -19.59 -26.22
C TYR A 531 6.42 -21.05 -26.34
N ALA A 532 5.27 -21.32 -27.00
CA ALA A 532 4.85 -22.70 -27.28
C ALA A 532 5.83 -23.43 -28.21
N LYS A 533 6.34 -22.71 -29.22
CA LYS A 533 7.35 -23.28 -30.14
C LYS A 533 8.69 -23.52 -29.44
N ILE A 534 9.15 -22.58 -28.62
CA ILE A 534 10.39 -22.76 -27.84
C ILE A 534 10.23 -23.98 -26.93
N PHE A 535 9.11 -24.06 -26.19
CA PHE A 535 8.85 -25.17 -25.28
C PHE A 535 8.82 -26.50 -26.03
N TYR A 536 8.10 -26.59 -27.15
CA TYR A 536 8.05 -27.79 -27.98
C TYR A 536 9.46 -28.24 -28.41
N HIS A 537 10.28 -27.30 -28.91
CA HIS A 537 11.65 -27.65 -29.36
C HIS A 537 12.53 -28.10 -28.21
N THR A 538 12.51 -27.42 -27.06
CA THR A 538 13.30 -27.79 -25.90
C THR A 538 12.87 -29.15 -25.34
N LEU A 539 11.55 -29.36 -25.24
CA LEU A 539 10.98 -30.65 -24.80
C LEU A 539 11.36 -31.79 -25.75
N ALA A 540 11.17 -31.59 -27.07
CA ALA A 540 11.47 -32.61 -28.08
C ALA A 540 12.99 -32.93 -28.14
N GLN A 541 13.86 -31.96 -27.98
CA GLN A 541 15.31 -32.18 -27.92
C GLN A 541 15.70 -33.00 -26.68
N GLN A 542 15.04 -32.79 -25.55
CA GLN A 542 15.37 -33.48 -24.31
C GLN A 542 14.74 -34.89 -24.26
N LEU A 543 13.49 -35.04 -24.63
CA LEU A 543 12.78 -36.31 -24.58
C LEU A 543 13.19 -37.26 -25.73
N LYS A 544 13.45 -36.70 -26.91
CA LYS A 544 13.80 -37.52 -28.11
C LYS A 544 12.78 -38.61 -28.38
N GLU A 545 13.22 -39.86 -28.30
CA GLU A 545 12.41 -41.06 -28.56
C GLU A 545 11.30 -41.29 -27.52
N LYS A 546 11.35 -40.60 -26.37
CA LYS A 546 10.35 -40.72 -25.29
C LYS A 546 9.13 -39.80 -25.46
N MET A 547 9.08 -38.96 -26.48
CA MET A 547 7.89 -38.15 -26.77
C MET A 547 6.60 -38.98 -26.90
N PRO A 548 6.58 -40.16 -27.58
CA PRO A 548 5.38 -40.99 -27.61
C PRO A 548 4.97 -41.54 -26.24
N GLU A 549 5.91 -41.74 -25.31
CA GLU A 549 5.59 -42.17 -23.94
C GLU A 549 4.86 -41.08 -23.16
N LEU A 550 5.28 -39.83 -23.32
CA LEU A 550 4.61 -38.68 -22.74
C LEU A 550 3.20 -38.54 -23.35
N GLU A 551 3.05 -38.63 -24.66
CA GLU A 551 1.75 -38.58 -25.34
C GLU A 551 0.80 -39.68 -24.84
N ALA A 552 1.28 -40.93 -24.77
CA ALA A 552 0.49 -42.04 -24.22
C ALA A 552 0.08 -41.77 -22.77
N PHE A 553 0.99 -41.23 -21.97
CA PHE A 553 0.72 -40.93 -20.56
C PHE A 553 -0.41 -39.89 -20.40
N VAL A 554 -0.36 -38.75 -21.10
CA VAL A 554 -1.42 -37.70 -20.98
C VAL A 554 -2.75 -38.15 -21.55
N ARG A 555 -2.73 -38.96 -22.64
CA ARG A 555 -3.93 -39.56 -23.27
C ARG A 555 -4.63 -40.52 -22.31
N ASP A 556 -3.87 -41.49 -21.79
CA ASP A 556 -4.43 -42.65 -21.07
C ASP A 556 -4.86 -42.25 -19.65
N ASN A 557 -4.30 -41.18 -19.08
CA ASN A 557 -4.61 -40.70 -17.74
C ASN A 557 -5.52 -39.48 -17.69
N ASN A 558 -5.95 -38.91 -18.84
CA ASN A 558 -6.74 -37.68 -18.91
C ASN A 558 -6.18 -36.57 -18.01
N CYS A 559 -4.91 -36.31 -18.14
CA CYS A 559 -4.20 -35.35 -17.31
C CYS A 559 -3.35 -34.38 -18.16
N SER A 560 -2.92 -33.30 -17.52
CA SER A 560 -1.90 -32.39 -18.04
C SER A 560 -0.60 -32.57 -17.29
N VAL A 561 0.51 -32.50 -18.03
CA VAL A 561 1.87 -32.55 -17.47
C VAL A 561 2.49 -31.17 -17.61
N ILE A 562 2.94 -30.61 -16.50
CA ILE A 562 3.40 -29.23 -16.38
C ILE A 562 4.92 -29.18 -16.26
N PHE A 563 5.52 -28.32 -17.05
CA PHE A 563 6.96 -28.10 -17.05
C PHE A 563 7.30 -26.63 -16.80
N GLU A 564 8.45 -26.37 -16.22
CA GLU A 564 9.16 -25.11 -16.37
C GLU A 564 10.14 -25.28 -17.53
N CYS A 565 10.01 -24.45 -18.56
CA CYS A 565 10.95 -24.41 -19.67
C CYS A 565 12.00 -23.33 -19.41
N VAL A 566 13.25 -23.75 -19.32
CA VAL A 566 14.42 -22.90 -19.16
C VAL A 566 15.10 -22.75 -20.51
N GLU A 567 15.14 -21.54 -21.05
CA GLU A 567 15.79 -21.22 -22.32
C GLU A 567 16.68 -19.98 -22.16
N PRO A 568 17.93 -20.15 -21.67
CA PRO A 568 18.78 -19.04 -21.27
C PRO A 568 19.27 -18.18 -22.44
N PHE A 569 19.16 -18.65 -23.68
CA PHE A 569 19.70 -17.92 -24.84
C PHE A 569 18.62 -17.10 -25.59
N LYS A 570 17.39 -17.59 -25.65
CA LYS A 570 16.28 -16.92 -26.35
C LYS A 570 15.38 -16.13 -25.42
N ASP A 571 15.30 -16.52 -24.15
CA ASP A 571 14.50 -15.87 -23.13
C ASP A 571 15.28 -15.84 -21.81
N PRO A 572 16.37 -15.07 -21.73
CA PRO A 572 17.18 -14.97 -20.51
C PRO A 572 16.38 -14.36 -19.37
N HIS A 573 16.29 -15.11 -18.28
CA HIS A 573 15.65 -14.69 -17.06
C HIS A 573 16.67 -14.06 -16.09
N ILE A 574 16.37 -14.08 -14.76
CA ILE A 574 17.23 -13.46 -13.75
C ILE A 574 18.28 -14.44 -13.23
N ILE A 575 17.88 -15.72 -13.08
CA ILE A 575 18.79 -16.78 -12.67
C ILE A 575 19.52 -17.35 -13.91
N GLU A 576 20.80 -17.58 -13.76
CA GLU A 576 21.64 -18.10 -14.85
C GLU A 576 21.56 -19.60 -14.94
N TYR A 577 21.39 -20.10 -16.15
CA TYR A 577 21.44 -21.52 -16.45
C TYR A 577 22.39 -21.79 -17.64
N ALA A 578 23.12 -22.90 -17.59
CA ALA A 578 24.15 -23.20 -18.59
C ALA A 578 23.57 -23.70 -19.92
N ARG A 579 22.37 -24.25 -19.93
CA ARG A 579 21.76 -24.88 -21.11
C ARG A 579 20.25 -24.84 -21.11
N PRO A 580 19.61 -24.91 -22.29
CA PRO A 580 18.17 -25.14 -22.38
C PRO A 580 17.79 -26.51 -21.79
N HIS A 581 16.73 -26.53 -20.98
CA HIS A 581 16.17 -27.78 -20.42
C HIS A 581 14.73 -27.57 -19.94
N VAL A 582 14.05 -28.67 -19.66
CA VAL A 582 12.73 -28.66 -19.02
C VAL A 582 12.80 -29.34 -17.67
N VAL A 583 12.08 -28.81 -16.70
CA VAL A 583 11.91 -29.39 -15.37
C VAL A 583 10.44 -29.75 -15.19
N LEU A 584 10.17 -31.00 -14.85
CA LEU A 584 8.82 -31.50 -14.60
C LEU A 584 8.32 -30.95 -13.26
N LEU A 585 7.23 -30.17 -13.31
CA LEU A 585 6.69 -29.51 -12.12
C LEU A 585 5.51 -30.26 -11.50
N GLU A 586 4.56 -30.76 -12.35
CA GLU A 586 3.33 -31.33 -11.83
C GLU A 586 2.61 -32.23 -12.85
N ILE A 587 1.78 -33.12 -12.34
CA ILE A 587 0.76 -33.86 -13.10
C ILE A 587 -0.60 -33.46 -12.56
N ILE A 588 -1.42 -32.79 -13.38
CA ILE A 588 -2.71 -32.21 -12.98
C ILE A 588 -3.85 -32.93 -13.73
N GLU A 589 -4.87 -33.37 -13.03
CA GLU A 589 -6.03 -34.00 -13.64
C GLU A 589 -6.85 -32.99 -14.44
N ASN A 590 -7.31 -33.33 -15.64
CA ASN A 590 -8.15 -32.48 -16.49
C ASN A 590 -9.62 -32.51 -16.00
N ASP A 591 -9.83 -32.05 -14.77
CA ASP A 591 -11.11 -32.02 -14.08
C ASP A 591 -11.45 -30.56 -13.67
N MET A 592 -12.71 -30.31 -13.32
CA MET A 592 -13.18 -29.00 -12.82
C MET A 592 -12.49 -28.63 -11.49
N ALA A 593 -12.35 -29.59 -10.59
CA ALA A 593 -11.59 -29.38 -9.36
C ALA A 593 -10.09 -29.45 -9.64
N PHE A 594 -9.33 -28.57 -9.00
CA PHE A 594 -7.87 -28.68 -9.05
C PHE A 594 -7.41 -29.88 -8.25
N LYS A 595 -6.81 -30.85 -8.93
CA LYS A 595 -6.23 -32.06 -8.33
C LYS A 595 -4.92 -32.37 -9.03
N HIS A 596 -3.90 -32.64 -8.26
CA HIS A 596 -2.61 -33.08 -8.77
C HIS A 596 -2.19 -34.40 -8.10
N ARG A 597 -1.26 -35.06 -8.74
CA ARG A 597 -0.78 -36.36 -8.28
C ARG A 597 0.32 -36.22 -7.23
N SER A 598 0.61 -37.32 -6.54
CA SER A 598 1.64 -37.36 -5.53
C SER A 598 3.05 -37.05 -6.09
N TYR A 599 3.92 -36.48 -5.27
CA TYR A 599 5.32 -36.25 -5.64
C TYR A 599 6.05 -37.55 -6.05
N LYS A 600 5.68 -38.68 -5.47
CA LYS A 600 6.22 -39.98 -5.85
C LYS A 600 5.86 -40.37 -7.30
N GLU A 601 4.64 -40.18 -7.72
CA GLU A 601 4.21 -40.41 -9.11
C GLU A 601 4.89 -39.44 -10.08
N LEU A 602 5.08 -38.18 -9.65
CA LEU A 602 5.82 -37.18 -10.41
C LEU A 602 7.27 -37.63 -10.65
N CYS A 603 7.97 -38.07 -9.61
CA CYS A 603 9.33 -38.59 -9.72
C CYS A 603 9.41 -39.81 -10.64
N ALA A 604 8.46 -40.74 -10.53
CA ALA A 604 8.42 -41.92 -11.39
C ALA A 604 8.24 -41.55 -12.89
N LEU A 605 7.40 -40.55 -13.18
CA LEU A 605 7.25 -40.06 -14.56
C LEU A 605 8.53 -39.37 -15.05
N ALA A 606 9.16 -38.54 -14.21
CA ALA A 606 10.42 -37.84 -14.54
C ALA A 606 11.55 -38.86 -14.86
N GLU A 607 11.70 -39.90 -14.04
CA GLU A 607 12.66 -40.98 -14.28
C GLU A 607 12.40 -41.70 -15.61
N LYS A 608 11.14 -42.04 -15.87
CA LYS A 608 10.73 -42.70 -17.11
C LYS A 608 11.04 -41.83 -18.33
N LEU A 609 10.76 -40.55 -18.26
CA LEU A 609 11.01 -39.58 -19.34
C LEU A 609 12.49 -39.13 -19.43
N GLY A 610 13.28 -39.32 -18.39
CA GLY A 610 14.68 -38.86 -18.31
C GLY A 610 14.80 -37.36 -18.23
N VAL A 611 13.88 -36.71 -17.51
CA VAL A 611 13.87 -35.26 -17.26
C VAL A 611 14.06 -34.94 -15.78
N GLU A 612 14.53 -33.75 -15.51
CA GLU A 612 14.61 -33.24 -14.14
C GLU A 612 13.19 -33.03 -13.57
N VAL A 613 13.01 -33.23 -12.28
CA VAL A 613 11.77 -32.98 -11.54
C VAL A 613 11.96 -31.80 -10.59
N LYS A 614 10.88 -31.11 -10.22
CA LYS A 614 10.93 -30.05 -9.17
C LYS A 614 11.65 -30.62 -7.93
N GLU A 615 12.65 -29.93 -7.46
CA GLU A 615 13.48 -30.37 -6.35
C GLU A 615 12.80 -30.11 -5.01
N LEU A 616 12.64 -31.13 -4.18
CA LEU A 616 12.20 -30.99 -2.79
C LEU A 616 13.40 -30.61 -1.93
N ALA A 617 13.52 -29.32 -1.61
CA ALA A 617 14.65 -28.81 -0.84
C ALA A 617 14.49 -29.08 0.67
N TYR A 618 13.29 -28.87 1.21
CA TYR A 618 13.03 -29.00 2.65
C TYR A 618 11.67 -29.62 2.91
N THR A 619 11.60 -30.39 4.01
CA THR A 619 10.36 -30.83 4.65
C THR A 619 10.36 -30.27 6.06
N LEU A 620 9.39 -29.44 6.39
CA LEU A 620 9.29 -28.70 7.64
C LEU A 620 8.10 -29.25 8.42
N ASN A 621 8.32 -29.66 9.67
CA ASN A 621 7.34 -30.44 10.42
C ASN A 621 6.56 -29.63 11.44
N SER A 622 6.94 -28.36 11.62
CA SER A 622 6.28 -27.45 12.55
C SER A 622 6.43 -25.99 12.10
N TRP A 623 5.61 -25.11 12.68
CA TRP A 623 5.73 -23.68 12.46
C TRP A 623 7.10 -23.14 12.85
N ASP A 624 7.67 -23.61 13.97
CA ASP A 624 8.97 -23.11 14.45
C ASP A 624 10.10 -23.47 13.49
N GLU A 625 10.07 -24.69 12.92
CA GLU A 625 11.01 -25.09 11.87
C GLU A 625 10.81 -24.25 10.60
N PHE A 626 9.56 -24.05 10.18
CA PHE A 626 9.22 -23.22 9.04
C PHE A 626 9.72 -21.78 9.23
N TYR A 627 9.43 -21.15 10.35
CA TYR A 627 9.77 -19.75 10.60
C TYR A 627 11.30 -19.55 10.72
N LYS A 628 12.01 -20.47 11.38
CA LYS A 628 13.47 -20.45 11.45
C LYS A 628 14.10 -20.59 10.05
N TRP A 629 13.61 -21.52 9.25
CA TRP A 629 14.04 -21.71 7.87
C TRP A 629 13.74 -20.46 7.03
N PHE A 630 12.54 -19.93 7.13
CA PHE A 630 12.10 -18.73 6.43
C PHE A 630 13.02 -17.52 6.74
N LYS A 631 13.27 -17.23 8.01
CA LYS A 631 14.20 -16.16 8.41
C LYS A 631 15.61 -16.36 7.84
N THR A 632 16.03 -17.60 7.68
CA THR A 632 17.34 -17.91 7.08
C THR A 632 17.34 -17.64 5.58
N CYS A 633 16.29 -18.04 4.87
CA CYS A 633 16.17 -17.85 3.44
C CYS A 633 16.03 -16.37 3.03
N MET A 634 15.41 -15.55 3.88
CA MET A 634 15.17 -14.13 3.60
C MET A 634 16.40 -13.23 3.87
N LYS A 635 17.54 -13.79 4.25
CA LYS A 635 18.78 -13.02 4.30
C LYS A 635 19.27 -12.68 2.90
N SER A 636 19.81 -11.46 2.74
CA SER A 636 20.27 -10.94 1.46
C SER A 636 21.42 -11.73 0.82
N ASP A 637 22.19 -12.44 1.62
CA ASP A 637 23.32 -13.28 1.24
C ASP A 637 22.98 -14.77 1.12
N TYR A 638 21.69 -15.13 1.18
CA TYR A 638 21.29 -16.53 1.12
C TYR A 638 21.58 -17.16 -0.24
N LEU A 639 22.24 -18.33 -0.18
CA LEU A 639 22.50 -19.22 -1.30
C LEU A 639 21.90 -20.60 -0.98
N TYR A 640 21.29 -21.21 -1.98
CA TYR A 640 20.85 -22.60 -1.91
C TYR A 640 21.87 -23.45 -2.67
N ASP A 641 22.51 -24.39 -2.00
CA ASP A 641 23.60 -25.24 -2.57
C ASP A 641 24.73 -24.44 -3.22
N GLY A 642 25.04 -23.24 -2.69
CA GLY A 642 26.05 -22.34 -3.22
C GLY A 642 25.62 -21.48 -4.39
N GLU A 643 24.34 -21.58 -4.83
CA GLU A 643 23.81 -20.90 -6.01
C GLU A 643 22.65 -19.96 -5.66
N HIS A 644 22.47 -18.93 -6.47
CA HIS A 644 21.26 -18.08 -6.38
C HIS A 644 20.08 -18.76 -7.08
N ILE A 645 18.93 -18.79 -6.42
CA ILE A 645 17.67 -19.33 -6.97
C ILE A 645 16.58 -18.25 -6.97
N GLU A 646 15.47 -18.46 -7.70
CA GLU A 646 14.32 -17.52 -7.65
C GLU A 646 13.68 -17.51 -6.26
N GLY A 647 13.65 -18.64 -5.59
CA GLY A 647 13.02 -18.83 -4.31
C GLY A 647 12.45 -20.23 -4.13
N PHE A 648 11.36 -20.34 -3.38
CA PHE A 648 10.70 -21.59 -3.09
C PHE A 648 9.19 -21.52 -3.38
N VAL A 649 8.62 -22.65 -3.74
CA VAL A 649 7.17 -22.90 -3.66
C VAL A 649 6.95 -23.81 -2.46
N ILE A 650 6.20 -23.34 -1.48
CA ILE A 650 5.79 -24.16 -0.35
C ILE A 650 4.42 -24.77 -0.61
N GLU A 651 4.23 -25.99 -0.16
CA GLU A 651 3.00 -26.77 -0.24
C GLU A 651 2.77 -27.47 1.09
N ASP A 652 1.59 -27.31 1.68
CA ASP A 652 1.19 -27.99 2.91
C ASP A 652 0.46 -29.32 2.62
N GLU A 653 0.12 -30.08 3.65
CA GLU A 653 -0.59 -31.37 3.52
C GLU A 653 -2.02 -31.24 2.95
N ASN A 654 -2.62 -30.04 3.00
CA ASN A 654 -3.90 -29.74 2.37
C ASN A 654 -3.76 -29.15 0.95
N HIS A 655 -2.55 -29.21 0.36
CA HIS A 655 -2.22 -28.69 -0.97
C HIS A 655 -2.37 -27.16 -1.10
N PHE A 656 -2.37 -26.43 0.01
CA PHE A 656 -2.23 -24.99 -0.03
C PHE A 656 -0.83 -24.61 -0.49
N MET A 657 -0.74 -23.72 -1.49
CA MET A 657 0.54 -23.31 -2.07
C MET A 657 0.76 -21.80 -1.97
N THR A 658 1.98 -21.41 -1.65
CA THR A 658 2.44 -20.00 -1.78
C THR A 658 3.90 -19.94 -2.25
N LYS A 659 4.30 -18.79 -2.81
CA LYS A 659 5.63 -18.55 -3.34
C LYS A 659 6.42 -17.66 -2.41
N ILE A 660 7.62 -18.06 -2.06
CA ILE A 660 8.58 -17.26 -1.32
C ILE A 660 9.69 -16.88 -2.29
N LYS A 661 9.76 -15.62 -2.67
CA LYS A 661 10.81 -15.09 -3.56
C LYS A 661 11.93 -14.53 -2.75
N LEU A 662 13.15 -14.92 -3.08
CA LEU A 662 14.34 -14.48 -2.37
C LEU A 662 14.75 -13.05 -2.78
N ASP A 663 15.49 -12.42 -1.90
CA ASP A 663 15.89 -11.02 -2.02
C ASP A 663 16.70 -10.74 -3.28
N TYR A 664 17.72 -11.58 -3.55
CA TYR A 664 18.51 -11.51 -4.78
C TYR A 664 17.66 -11.48 -6.06
N TYR A 665 16.70 -12.41 -6.18
CA TYR A 665 15.82 -12.46 -7.35
C TYR A 665 14.92 -11.22 -7.43
N SER A 666 14.33 -10.81 -6.31
CA SER A 666 13.42 -9.66 -6.23
C SER A 666 14.13 -8.37 -6.60
N LYS A 667 15.36 -8.17 -6.13
CA LYS A 667 16.25 -7.06 -6.47
C LYS A 667 16.54 -7.02 -7.97
N TRP A 668 17.09 -8.08 -8.54
CA TRP A 668 17.46 -8.11 -9.96
C TRP A 668 16.26 -8.08 -10.91
N LYS A 669 15.08 -8.58 -10.46
CA LYS A 669 13.83 -8.40 -11.18
C LYS A 669 13.42 -6.93 -11.27
N LYS A 670 13.58 -6.17 -10.19
CA LYS A 670 13.35 -4.71 -10.17
C LYS A 670 14.36 -4.00 -11.06
N LEU A 671 15.63 -4.37 -10.94
CA LEU A 671 16.71 -3.79 -11.75
C LEU A 671 16.57 -4.07 -13.25
N ARG A 672 15.97 -5.20 -13.66
CA ARG A 672 15.61 -5.46 -15.05
C ARG A 672 14.64 -4.39 -15.58
N GLN A 673 13.62 -4.02 -14.82
CA GLN A 673 12.69 -2.97 -15.23
C GLN A 673 13.38 -1.58 -15.26
N VAL A 674 14.29 -1.32 -14.34
CA VAL A 674 15.13 -0.12 -14.32
C VAL A 674 15.97 -0.07 -15.59
N ALA A 675 16.63 -1.16 -15.95
CA ALA A 675 17.46 -1.27 -17.16
C ALA A 675 16.62 -1.03 -18.42
N ASP A 676 15.53 -1.76 -18.61
CA ASP A 676 14.62 -1.62 -19.75
C ASP A 676 14.14 -0.17 -19.94
N THR A 677 13.80 0.51 -18.83
CA THR A 677 13.32 1.88 -18.88
C THR A 677 14.46 2.86 -19.18
N THR A 678 15.60 2.69 -18.53
CA THR A 678 16.78 3.56 -18.73
C THR A 678 17.30 3.46 -20.15
N LEU A 679 17.43 2.24 -20.68
CA LEU A 679 17.94 2.02 -22.04
C LEU A 679 16.99 2.52 -23.13
N ARG A 680 15.68 2.57 -22.85
CA ARG A 680 14.70 3.15 -23.80
C ARG A 680 14.58 4.67 -23.71
N HIS A 681 14.65 5.23 -22.51
CA HIS A 681 14.25 6.63 -22.26
C HIS A 681 15.35 7.50 -21.63
N GLY A 682 16.52 6.94 -21.31
CA GLY A 682 17.65 7.64 -20.68
C GLY A 682 17.51 7.89 -19.17
N ALA A 683 16.31 7.68 -18.61
CA ALA A 683 16.06 7.85 -17.19
C ALA A 683 14.85 7.01 -16.71
N ILE A 684 14.82 6.69 -15.44
CA ILE A 684 13.65 6.08 -14.78
C ILE A 684 12.65 7.15 -14.35
N LYS A 685 11.41 6.74 -14.10
CA LYS A 685 10.38 7.64 -13.57
C LYS A 685 10.74 8.10 -12.15
N ALA A 686 10.52 9.36 -11.84
CA ALA A 686 10.88 9.97 -10.54
C ALA A 686 10.28 9.23 -9.31
N LYS A 687 9.18 8.50 -9.48
CA LYS A 687 8.54 7.69 -8.43
C LYS A 687 9.25 6.36 -8.13
N TRP A 688 10.25 5.97 -8.92
CA TRP A 688 10.98 4.74 -8.68
C TRP A 688 12.10 5.00 -7.68
N GLN A 689 11.91 4.56 -6.45
CA GLN A 689 12.93 4.61 -5.42
C GLN A 689 13.82 3.37 -5.53
N LEU A 690 15.14 3.61 -5.59
CA LEU A 690 16.16 2.57 -5.51
C LEU A 690 16.63 2.52 -4.06
N GLY A 691 16.35 1.41 -3.36
CA GLY A 691 16.52 1.31 -1.92
C GLY A 691 17.96 1.21 -1.47
N ASP A 692 18.75 0.35 -2.10
CA ASP A 692 20.13 0.04 -1.73
C ASP A 692 21.17 0.73 -2.66
N ASP A 693 22.40 0.82 -2.18
CA ASP A 693 23.45 1.55 -2.89
C ASP A 693 23.89 0.83 -4.17
N GLU A 694 23.94 -0.50 -4.18
CA GLU A 694 24.24 -1.27 -5.38
C GLU A 694 23.20 -1.02 -6.50
N SER A 695 21.92 -0.91 -6.14
CA SER A 695 20.86 -0.55 -7.10
C SER A 695 21.01 0.87 -7.63
N LYS A 696 21.46 1.82 -6.81
CA LYS A 696 21.76 3.21 -7.24
C LYS A 696 22.97 3.25 -8.14
N ASP A 697 24.03 2.50 -7.80
CA ASP A 697 25.27 2.43 -8.57
C ASP A 697 25.03 1.75 -9.93
N PHE A 698 24.24 0.67 -9.97
CA PHE A 698 23.81 0.03 -11.21
C PHE A 698 23.03 0.98 -12.12
N TYR A 699 22.08 1.75 -11.57
CA TYR A 699 21.34 2.73 -12.35
C TYR A 699 22.22 3.87 -12.86
N LYS A 700 23.14 4.37 -12.02
CA LYS A 700 24.12 5.39 -12.41
C LYS A 700 25.01 4.87 -13.53
N TRP A 701 25.55 3.65 -13.40
CA TRP A 701 26.35 2.98 -14.41
C TRP A 701 25.58 2.81 -15.74
N LEU A 702 24.32 2.35 -15.71
CA LEU A 702 23.47 2.26 -16.89
C LEU A 702 23.33 3.60 -17.63
N ARG A 703 23.08 4.66 -16.87
CA ARG A 703 22.84 5.99 -17.45
C ARG A 703 24.10 6.64 -17.99
N GLU A 704 25.21 6.49 -17.31
CA GLU A 704 26.46 7.21 -17.64
C GLU A 704 27.37 6.42 -18.59
N LYS A 705 27.34 5.08 -18.53
CA LYS A 705 28.23 4.25 -19.33
C LYS A 705 27.53 3.44 -20.42
N VAL A 706 26.32 2.98 -20.21
CA VAL A 706 25.61 2.10 -21.15
C VAL A 706 24.69 2.88 -22.08
N TYR A 707 23.83 3.74 -21.56
CA TYR A 707 22.86 4.48 -22.36
C TYR A 707 23.49 5.33 -23.47
N PRO A 708 24.65 6.00 -23.28
CA PRO A 708 25.32 6.74 -24.36
C PRO A 708 25.79 5.89 -25.53
N LEU A 709 25.91 4.57 -25.36
CA LEU A 709 26.31 3.64 -26.43
C LEU A 709 25.14 3.22 -27.34
N ARG A 710 23.97 3.80 -27.15
CA ARG A 710 22.76 3.57 -27.96
C ARG A 710 22.99 4.07 -29.37
N GLN A 711 22.75 3.21 -30.37
CA GLN A 711 22.86 3.52 -31.78
C GLN A 711 21.72 4.43 -32.27
N SER A 712 21.83 5.03 -33.41
CA SER A 712 20.85 5.93 -34.01
C SER A 712 19.47 5.25 -34.28
N ASP A 713 19.47 3.96 -34.49
CA ASP A 713 18.27 3.13 -34.69
C ASP A 713 17.64 2.68 -33.36
N GLY A 714 18.24 3.05 -32.22
CA GLY A 714 17.76 2.74 -30.89
C GLY A 714 18.24 1.40 -30.34
N THR A 715 19.08 0.66 -31.06
CA THR A 715 19.66 -0.62 -30.63
C THR A 715 21.00 -0.45 -29.91
N TYR A 716 21.55 -1.54 -29.42
CA TYR A 716 22.91 -1.62 -28.84
C TYR A 716 23.70 -2.70 -29.55
N ALA A 717 25.00 -2.52 -29.67
CA ALA A 717 25.93 -3.49 -30.33
C ALA A 717 26.21 -4.73 -29.47
N PHE A 718 25.62 -4.84 -28.29
CA PHE A 718 25.80 -5.93 -27.33
C PHE A 718 24.45 -6.32 -26.71
N ALA A 719 24.41 -7.47 -26.03
CA ALA A 719 23.21 -7.97 -25.38
C ALA A 719 22.82 -7.09 -24.19
N THR A 720 21.54 -6.67 -24.13
CA THR A 720 20.98 -5.79 -23.10
C THR A 720 20.04 -6.50 -22.14
N ASP A 721 20.06 -7.83 -22.14
CA ASP A 721 19.38 -8.60 -21.10
C ASP A 721 20.03 -8.39 -19.73
N ILE A 722 19.27 -8.65 -18.66
CA ILE A 722 19.71 -8.32 -17.30
C ILE A 722 20.95 -9.10 -16.84
N ILE A 723 21.13 -10.34 -17.33
CA ILE A 723 22.31 -11.16 -17.00
C ILE A 723 23.56 -10.55 -17.63
N SER A 724 23.48 -10.21 -18.90
CA SER A 724 24.58 -9.57 -19.64
C SER A 724 24.96 -8.22 -19.02
N LEU A 725 23.97 -7.40 -18.71
CA LEU A 725 24.17 -6.10 -18.05
C LEU A 725 24.76 -6.24 -16.65
N ARG A 726 24.29 -7.21 -15.87
CA ARG A 726 24.86 -7.51 -14.54
C ARG A 726 26.33 -7.91 -14.62
N LYS A 727 26.69 -8.79 -15.56
CA LYS A 727 28.09 -9.20 -15.76
C LYS A 727 28.99 -8.03 -16.18
N MET A 728 28.47 -7.15 -17.02
CA MET A 728 29.20 -5.94 -17.42
C MET A 728 29.39 -4.98 -16.23
N PHE A 729 28.33 -4.74 -15.46
CA PHE A 729 28.37 -3.89 -14.27
C PHE A 729 29.39 -4.39 -13.25
N LEU A 730 29.32 -5.68 -12.89
CA LEU A 730 30.24 -6.29 -11.91
C LEU A 730 31.71 -6.35 -12.39
N LYS A 731 31.93 -6.22 -13.68
CA LYS A 731 33.30 -6.14 -14.24
C LYS A 731 33.84 -4.71 -14.21
N ASP A 732 32.96 -3.72 -14.29
CA ASP A 732 33.30 -2.29 -14.36
C ASP A 732 33.38 -1.64 -12.95
N CYS A 733 32.84 -2.29 -11.90
CA CYS A 733 32.94 -1.93 -10.51
C CYS A 733 33.98 -2.75 -9.78
#